data_a35766d8351433e59845a66cc605bc12
#
_entry.id   a35766d8351433e59845a66cc605bc12
#
_cell.length_a   1.000
_cell.length_b   1.000
_cell.length_c   1.000
_cell.angle_alpha   90.00
_cell.angle_beta   90.00
_cell.angle_gamma   90.00
#
_symmetry.space_group_name_H-M   'P 1'
#
loop_
_entity.id
_entity.type
_entity.pdbx_description
1 polymer ?
#
loop_
_entity_poly.entity_id
_entity_poly.type
_entity_poly.pdbx_seq_one_letter_code
_entity_poly.pdbx_strand_id
1 'polypeptide(L)'
;MGQDVRSPRGPRCIALVGPFQSGKTTLLEAILARTGAIPRAGSVDDGTSVGDATPEARHHKMTVGLTAATTSFMGDSYTFLDCPGSVEFAHDMRAALPAVDAAIVVCEADEKKLPQLQIILRELEELKIPRFLFLNKIDRANKRIRETLAMLQPASRVPLVLRQIPIWKGELIEGFVDLALERAFIYREHKASEVVALDGGNLDREKEARFSMLEKLADHDDALMEQLLEDIQPPRDAVFDDLARELREGLICPVLLGAASRENGVLRLMKALRHEAPGIAETAKRLGAPSAKDALGFVFKTLHSQHGGKLSLTRLLAGHLDDGATLQSASGGTSRISGILAVNGAYDTKRATADAGDTVALAKLDPIKTGDTVSSGKTAPAALAAAEPTPPVLAISVAATDRKDDVKLGQALMRLHEEDPSLVVVQNAQTHDTVLWGQGEMHLRVASERLRDRFGVKITSHPPAIGYQETIRKPIVQRGRHKKQSGGHGQFGDVVLDIQPLPRGEGFRFAEKVVGGAVPRNYIGAVEEGVVDGLARGPLGFPVTDVQVTLTDGSYHSVDSSDLAFRTAARIGLNEGLPQCQSVLLEPIHVVEIVCPTDATAKINAILSARRGQILGFDTRDGWSGWDCVRAMMPEAEIGELIVELRSATAGAGSFTRQFDHMAEVTGRAADQIIAAHQHAA
;
A
#
# COMPACT_ATOMS: atom_id res chain seq x y z
N MET A 1 2.69 11.76 -49.29
CA MET A 1 2.44 11.89 -47.84
C MET A 1 1.78 10.62 -47.40
N GLY A 2 2.58 9.61 -47.05
CA GLY A 2 2.10 8.36 -46.49
C GLY A 2 1.61 8.65 -45.07
N GLN A 3 0.36 8.34 -44.79
CA GLN A 3 -0.13 8.32 -43.41
C GLN A 3 0.67 7.25 -42.67
N ASP A 4 1.39 7.66 -41.65
CA ASP A 4 2.11 6.78 -40.73
C ASP A 4 1.08 5.99 -39.92
N VAL A 5 0.68 4.83 -40.46
CA VAL A 5 -0.38 3.94 -39.92
C VAL A 5 0.13 3.21 -38.66
N ARG A 6 1.42 3.33 -38.33
CA ARG A 6 2.14 2.47 -37.37
C ARG A 6 2.23 2.99 -35.93
N SER A 7 1.88 4.24 -35.66
CA SER A 7 1.91 4.82 -34.31
C SER A 7 0.51 5.01 -33.75
N PRO A 8 0.20 4.47 -32.56
CA PRO A 8 -1.06 4.78 -31.90
C PRO A 8 -1.15 6.30 -31.69
N ARG A 9 -2.17 6.91 -32.24
CA ARG A 9 -2.51 8.32 -32.04
C ARG A 9 -3.59 8.39 -30.99
N GLY A 10 -3.45 9.25 -30.01
CA GLY A 10 -4.46 9.48 -29.01
C GLY A 10 -3.88 9.71 -27.60
N PRO A 11 -4.72 10.05 -26.64
CA PRO A 11 -4.30 10.28 -25.28
C PRO A 11 -3.63 9.02 -24.67
N ARG A 12 -2.49 9.22 -24.04
CA ARG A 12 -1.76 8.17 -23.28
C ARG A 12 -1.65 8.52 -21.82
N CYS A 13 -1.75 7.51 -20.97
CA CYS A 13 -1.52 7.61 -19.53
C CYS A 13 -0.25 6.83 -19.18
N ILE A 14 0.73 7.50 -18.60
CA ILE A 14 2.07 6.97 -18.32
C ILE A 14 2.37 7.08 -16.83
N ALA A 15 2.68 5.96 -16.15
CA ALA A 15 3.12 6.00 -14.76
C ALA A 15 4.62 6.33 -14.67
N LEU A 16 4.99 7.24 -13.77
CA LEU A 16 6.36 7.45 -13.31
C LEU A 16 6.56 6.68 -12.02
N VAL A 17 7.27 5.58 -12.07
CA VAL A 17 7.52 4.69 -10.93
C VAL A 17 9.02 4.54 -10.69
N GLY A 18 9.41 4.04 -9.54
CA GLY A 18 10.83 3.83 -9.21
C GLY A 18 11.11 4.02 -7.73
N PRO A 19 12.28 3.60 -7.25
CA PRO A 19 12.68 3.69 -5.85
C PRO A 19 12.61 5.13 -5.30
N PHE A 20 12.57 5.23 -3.98
CA PHE A 20 12.59 6.52 -3.28
C PHE A 20 13.81 7.37 -3.72
N GLN A 21 13.58 8.67 -3.95
CA GLN A 21 14.61 9.62 -4.41
C GLN A 21 15.31 9.27 -5.74
N SER A 22 14.68 8.49 -6.61
CA SER A 22 15.23 8.22 -7.96
C SER A 22 15.10 9.39 -8.94
N GLY A 23 14.29 10.41 -8.58
CA GLY A 23 14.07 11.62 -9.40
C GLY A 23 12.85 11.57 -10.31
N LYS A 24 11.79 10.84 -9.92
CA LYS A 24 10.50 10.76 -10.64
C LYS A 24 9.84 12.13 -10.82
N THR A 25 9.60 12.83 -9.72
CA THR A 25 9.01 14.18 -9.73
C THR A 25 9.88 15.17 -10.52
N THR A 26 11.21 15.08 -10.37
CA THR A 26 12.15 15.89 -11.19
C THR A 26 12.00 15.57 -12.68
N LEU A 27 11.79 14.30 -13.05
CA LEU A 27 11.55 13.90 -14.43
C LEU A 27 10.20 14.43 -14.93
N LEU A 28 9.14 14.37 -14.11
CA LEU A 28 7.85 14.98 -14.44
C LEU A 28 8.02 16.46 -14.76
N GLU A 29 8.66 17.22 -13.87
CA GLU A 29 8.92 18.66 -14.05
C GLU A 29 9.70 18.94 -15.35
N ALA A 30 10.74 18.14 -15.60
CA ALA A 30 11.52 18.25 -16.83
C ALA A 30 10.69 17.94 -18.10
N ILE A 31 9.80 16.96 -18.06
CA ILE A 31 8.87 16.65 -19.15
C ILE A 31 7.91 17.82 -19.38
N LEU A 32 7.26 18.33 -18.34
CA LEU A 32 6.30 19.43 -18.44
C LEU A 32 6.96 20.72 -18.98
N ALA A 33 8.17 21.03 -18.52
CA ALA A 33 8.93 22.18 -19.02
C ALA A 33 9.35 22.00 -20.49
N ARG A 34 9.85 20.80 -20.87
CA ARG A 34 10.31 20.52 -22.25
C ARG A 34 9.18 20.41 -23.27
N THR A 35 7.98 20.10 -22.82
CA THR A 35 6.76 20.08 -23.67
C THR A 35 6.01 21.40 -23.67
N GLY A 36 6.44 22.37 -22.84
CA GLY A 36 5.83 23.71 -22.77
C GLY A 36 4.55 23.78 -21.93
N ALA A 37 4.21 22.75 -21.16
CA ALA A 37 3.07 22.77 -20.24
C ALA A 37 3.29 23.72 -19.05
N ILE A 38 4.55 23.88 -18.64
CA ILE A 38 5.00 24.86 -17.65
C ILE A 38 6.16 25.70 -18.20
N PRO A 39 6.32 26.95 -17.78
CA PRO A 39 7.35 27.84 -18.31
C PRO A 39 8.78 27.43 -17.93
N ARG A 40 8.96 26.77 -16.78
CA ARG A 40 10.21 26.21 -16.29
C ARG A 40 9.94 25.06 -15.33
N ALA A 41 10.86 24.10 -15.20
CA ALA A 41 10.78 23.03 -14.24
C ALA A 41 10.76 23.57 -12.80
N GLY A 42 9.85 23.04 -11.97
CA GLY A 42 9.83 23.28 -10.54
C GLY A 42 10.88 22.44 -9.81
N SER A 43 11.04 22.69 -8.52
CA SER A 43 11.98 21.98 -7.65
C SER A 43 11.26 21.41 -6.44
N VAL A 44 11.52 20.15 -6.12
CA VAL A 44 11.02 19.49 -4.90
C VAL A 44 11.60 20.17 -3.66
N ASP A 45 12.89 20.50 -3.69
CA ASP A 45 13.58 21.14 -2.56
C ASP A 45 13.03 22.54 -2.24
N ASP A 46 12.63 23.28 -3.28
CA ASP A 46 12.04 24.63 -3.15
C ASP A 46 10.51 24.61 -2.98
N GLY A 47 9.87 23.42 -3.01
CA GLY A 47 8.42 23.25 -2.88
C GLY A 47 7.63 23.87 -4.04
N THR A 48 8.23 24.01 -5.23
CA THR A 48 7.62 24.64 -6.43
C THR A 48 7.19 23.63 -7.50
N SER A 49 7.37 22.31 -7.24
CA SER A 49 7.00 21.26 -8.18
C SER A 49 5.49 21.12 -8.34
N VAL A 50 5.04 20.79 -9.54
CA VAL A 50 3.65 20.41 -9.85
C VAL A 50 3.33 19.05 -9.22
N GLY A 51 4.30 18.12 -9.22
CA GLY A 51 4.15 16.78 -8.70
C GLY A 51 3.88 16.73 -7.19
N ASP A 52 4.48 17.61 -6.40
CA ASP A 52 4.31 17.67 -4.95
C ASP A 52 3.46 18.89 -4.55
N ALA A 53 2.21 18.92 -5.02
CA ALA A 53 1.31 20.05 -4.83
C ALA A 53 0.72 20.14 -3.41
N THR A 54 0.69 19.05 -2.64
CA THR A 54 0.10 19.03 -1.30
C THR A 54 1.03 19.63 -0.24
N PRO A 55 0.46 20.25 0.83
CA PRO A 55 1.27 20.81 1.92
C PRO A 55 2.19 19.79 2.57
N GLU A 56 1.71 18.54 2.75
CA GLU A 56 2.46 17.45 3.37
C GLU A 56 3.64 17.04 2.50
N ALA A 57 3.46 16.92 1.16
CA ALA A 57 4.53 16.59 0.24
C ALA A 57 5.63 17.65 0.27
N ARG A 58 5.26 18.94 0.29
CA ARG A 58 6.21 20.05 0.39
C ARG A 58 6.92 20.09 1.73
N HIS A 59 6.21 19.84 2.83
CA HIS A 59 6.78 19.80 4.18
C HIS A 59 7.85 18.71 4.31
N HIS A 60 7.53 17.50 3.83
CA HIS A 60 8.43 16.35 3.90
C HIS A 60 9.41 16.27 2.73
N LYS A 61 9.32 17.14 1.73
CA LYS A 61 10.11 17.14 0.49
C LYS A 61 10.12 15.78 -0.20
N MET A 62 8.93 15.15 -0.24
CA MET A 62 8.73 13.85 -0.84
C MET A 62 7.29 13.66 -1.32
N THR A 63 7.11 12.88 -2.35
CA THR A 63 5.80 12.51 -2.86
C THR A 63 5.10 11.56 -1.87
N VAL A 64 4.00 12.02 -1.27
CA VAL A 64 3.19 11.29 -0.27
C VAL A 64 1.80 10.90 -0.79
N GLY A 65 1.59 11.03 -2.09
CA GLY A 65 0.36 10.67 -2.78
C GLY A 65 0.53 10.80 -4.28
N LEU A 66 -0.33 10.10 -5.04
CA LEU A 66 -0.35 10.16 -6.49
C LEU A 66 -0.69 11.56 -6.98
N THR A 67 0.11 12.11 -7.89
CA THR A 67 -0.20 13.34 -8.63
C THR A 67 -0.26 13.05 -10.12
N ALA A 68 -1.19 13.69 -10.82
CA ALA A 68 -1.34 13.53 -12.26
C ALA A 68 -1.22 14.87 -12.98
N ALA A 69 -0.48 14.91 -14.08
CA ALA A 69 -0.31 16.09 -14.90
C ALA A 69 -0.35 15.74 -16.40
N THR A 70 -1.08 16.56 -17.16
CA THR A 70 -1.29 16.36 -18.60
C THR A 70 -0.48 17.38 -19.41
N THR A 71 0.13 16.93 -20.50
CA THR A 71 0.83 17.77 -21.46
C THR A 71 0.57 17.30 -22.90
N SER A 72 0.91 18.13 -23.85
CA SER A 72 0.87 17.79 -25.29
C SER A 72 2.28 17.72 -25.86
N PHE A 73 2.57 16.69 -26.63
CA PHE A 73 3.84 16.54 -27.34
C PHE A 73 3.62 16.06 -28.77
N MET A 74 4.07 16.86 -29.76
CA MET A 74 3.93 16.58 -31.19
C MET A 74 2.48 16.23 -31.63
N GLY A 75 1.49 16.88 -31.01
CA GLY A 75 0.08 16.72 -31.32
C GLY A 75 -0.65 15.62 -30.54
N ASP A 76 0.06 14.78 -29.80
CA ASP A 76 -0.53 13.76 -28.93
C ASP A 76 -0.62 14.27 -27.47
N SER A 77 -1.67 13.87 -26.75
CA SER A 77 -1.86 14.16 -25.32
C SER A 77 -1.24 13.08 -24.45
N TYR A 78 -0.58 13.46 -23.37
CA TYR A 78 0.01 12.57 -22.38
C TYR A 78 -0.37 13.00 -20.98
N THR A 79 -0.93 12.09 -20.20
CA THR A 79 -1.08 12.25 -18.75
C THR A 79 -0.02 11.43 -18.05
N PHE A 80 0.80 12.08 -17.25
CA PHE A 80 1.80 11.42 -16.40
C PHE A 80 1.26 11.30 -14.99
N LEU A 81 1.37 10.10 -14.42
CA LEU A 81 1.04 9.80 -13.03
C LEU A 81 2.33 9.70 -12.24
N ASP A 82 2.65 10.73 -11.43
CA ASP A 82 3.80 10.71 -10.54
C ASP A 82 3.47 9.90 -9.29
N CYS A 83 4.03 8.70 -9.20
CA CYS A 83 3.76 7.75 -8.14
C CYS A 83 4.76 7.90 -6.99
N PRO A 84 4.32 7.79 -5.73
CA PRO A 84 5.22 7.78 -4.58
C PRO A 84 6.29 6.70 -4.70
N GLY A 85 7.53 7.04 -4.32
CA GLY A 85 8.65 6.08 -4.34
C GLY A 85 8.90 5.39 -3.02
N SER A 86 8.26 5.84 -1.94
CA SER A 86 8.30 5.17 -0.65
C SER A 86 7.33 4.01 -0.62
N VAL A 87 7.76 2.87 -0.07
CA VAL A 87 6.94 1.67 0.10
C VAL A 87 5.70 1.92 0.98
N GLU A 88 5.76 2.94 1.85
CA GLU A 88 4.64 3.31 2.73
C GLU A 88 3.44 3.89 1.96
N PHE A 89 3.66 4.43 0.76
CA PHE A 89 2.64 4.98 -0.12
C PHE A 89 2.47 4.17 -1.42
N ALA A 90 2.98 2.93 -1.46
CA ALA A 90 2.97 2.09 -2.65
C ALA A 90 1.54 1.73 -3.13
N HIS A 91 0.54 1.78 -2.26
CA HIS A 91 -0.85 1.52 -2.64
C HIS A 91 -1.35 2.48 -3.72
N ASP A 92 -0.97 3.76 -3.66
CA ASP A 92 -1.34 4.74 -4.68
C ASP A 92 -0.80 4.37 -6.08
N MET A 93 0.44 3.88 -6.15
CA MET A 93 1.02 3.34 -7.38
C MET A 93 0.21 2.12 -7.85
N ARG A 94 -0.01 1.14 -6.98
CA ARG A 94 -0.73 -0.11 -7.31
C ARG A 94 -2.14 0.15 -7.84
N ALA A 95 -2.87 1.05 -7.21
CA ALA A 95 -4.22 1.42 -7.63
C ALA A 95 -4.25 2.10 -9.00
N ALA A 96 -3.18 2.84 -9.37
CA ALA A 96 -3.08 3.55 -10.64
C ALA A 96 -2.59 2.67 -11.80
N LEU A 97 -1.77 1.65 -11.53
CA LEU A 97 -1.13 0.81 -12.55
C LEU A 97 -2.12 0.16 -13.54
N PRO A 98 -3.31 -0.33 -13.16
CA PRO A 98 -4.26 -0.84 -14.14
C PRO A 98 -4.67 0.18 -15.21
N ALA A 99 -4.73 1.46 -14.85
CA ALA A 99 -5.20 2.54 -15.74
C ALA A 99 -4.17 3.02 -16.77
N VAL A 100 -2.89 2.64 -16.66
CA VAL A 100 -1.82 3.20 -17.50
C VAL A 100 -1.57 2.39 -18.77
N ASP A 101 -1.11 3.05 -19.81
CA ASP A 101 -0.72 2.42 -21.07
C ASP A 101 0.72 1.87 -20.98
N ALA A 102 1.60 2.57 -20.31
CA ALA A 102 2.97 2.15 -20.05
C ALA A 102 3.51 2.79 -18.77
N ALA A 103 4.65 2.29 -18.29
CA ALA A 103 5.36 2.87 -17.16
C ALA A 103 6.79 3.30 -17.55
N ILE A 104 7.27 4.37 -16.93
CA ILE A 104 8.67 4.77 -16.91
C ILE A 104 9.22 4.43 -15.54
N VAL A 105 10.11 3.46 -15.48
CA VAL A 105 10.82 3.07 -14.26
C VAL A 105 12.05 3.94 -14.13
N VAL A 106 12.00 4.95 -13.25
CA VAL A 106 13.10 5.87 -12.99
C VAL A 106 14.02 5.27 -11.94
N CYS A 107 15.25 4.98 -12.30
CA CYS A 107 16.26 4.42 -11.38
C CYS A 107 17.61 5.13 -11.55
N GLU A 108 18.53 4.86 -10.65
CA GLU A 108 19.91 5.31 -10.69
C GLU A 108 20.88 4.13 -10.48
N ALA A 109 22.16 4.34 -10.74
CA ALA A 109 23.20 3.33 -10.56
C ALA A 109 23.57 3.12 -9.09
N ASP A 110 22.58 2.67 -8.28
CA ASP A 110 22.72 2.46 -6.83
C ASP A 110 22.24 1.04 -6.46
N GLU A 111 23.19 0.20 -6.06
CA GLU A 111 22.95 -1.19 -5.68
C GLU A 111 22.01 -1.32 -4.46
N LYS A 112 22.03 -0.35 -3.53
CA LYS A 112 21.15 -0.34 -2.35
C LYS A 112 19.67 -0.22 -2.70
N LYS A 113 19.35 0.31 -3.88
CA LYS A 113 17.97 0.47 -4.37
C LYS A 113 17.49 -0.71 -5.20
N LEU A 114 18.36 -1.70 -5.45
CA LEU A 114 18.03 -2.86 -6.27
C LEU A 114 16.83 -3.67 -5.73
N PRO A 115 16.70 -3.95 -4.43
CA PRO A 115 15.53 -4.68 -3.91
C PRO A 115 14.20 -3.94 -4.16
N GLN A 116 14.16 -2.61 -3.98
CA GLN A 116 12.96 -1.83 -4.28
C GLN A 116 12.66 -1.80 -5.78
N LEU A 117 13.69 -1.68 -6.62
CA LEU A 117 13.55 -1.74 -8.07
C LEU A 117 12.96 -3.08 -8.52
N GLN A 118 13.43 -4.18 -7.93
CA GLN A 118 12.94 -5.53 -8.21
C GLN A 118 11.44 -5.67 -7.88
N ILE A 119 10.99 -5.15 -6.73
CA ILE A 119 9.57 -5.16 -6.35
C ILE A 119 8.73 -4.45 -7.42
N ILE A 120 9.16 -3.24 -7.84
CA ILE A 120 8.43 -2.42 -8.82
C ILE A 120 8.39 -3.11 -10.19
N LEU A 121 9.51 -3.63 -10.65
CA LEU A 121 9.57 -4.33 -11.95
C LEU A 121 8.68 -5.58 -11.95
N ARG A 122 8.65 -6.32 -10.84
CA ARG A 122 7.76 -7.48 -10.67
C ARG A 122 6.29 -7.11 -10.77
N GLU A 123 5.86 -6.07 -10.09
CA GLU A 123 4.47 -5.62 -10.17
C GLU A 123 4.06 -5.24 -11.60
N LEU A 124 4.95 -4.56 -12.33
CA LEU A 124 4.71 -4.23 -13.72
C LEU A 124 4.66 -5.48 -14.62
N GLU A 125 5.50 -6.48 -14.35
CA GLU A 125 5.52 -7.75 -15.07
C GLU A 125 4.26 -8.58 -14.85
N GLU A 126 3.82 -8.70 -13.60
CA GLU A 126 2.60 -9.42 -13.23
C GLU A 126 1.34 -8.79 -13.85
N LEU A 127 1.30 -7.46 -13.91
CA LEU A 127 0.22 -6.71 -14.54
C LEU A 127 0.38 -6.58 -16.07
N LYS A 128 1.46 -7.15 -16.65
CA LYS A 128 1.80 -7.08 -18.08
C LYS A 128 1.82 -5.64 -18.61
N ILE A 129 2.37 -4.71 -17.83
CA ILE A 129 2.49 -3.31 -18.22
C ILE A 129 3.77 -3.11 -19.01
N PRO A 130 3.70 -2.59 -20.25
CA PRO A 130 4.86 -2.16 -21.01
C PRO A 130 5.67 -1.13 -20.24
N ARG A 131 6.99 -1.27 -20.21
CA ARG A 131 7.83 -0.45 -19.36
C ARG A 131 9.14 -0.06 -20.00
N PHE A 132 9.53 1.20 -19.81
CA PHE A 132 10.83 1.74 -20.11
C PHE A 132 11.62 1.93 -18.82
N LEU A 133 12.89 1.64 -18.83
CA LEU A 133 13.79 2.02 -17.74
C LEU A 133 14.51 3.32 -18.11
N PHE A 134 14.33 4.36 -17.29
CA PHE A 134 15.07 5.61 -17.43
C PHE A 134 16.17 5.65 -16.38
N LEU A 135 17.40 5.36 -16.83
CA LEU A 135 18.60 5.46 -15.99
C LEU A 135 18.94 6.92 -15.79
N ASN A 136 18.50 7.45 -14.65
CA ASN A 136 18.61 8.85 -14.27
C ASN A 136 19.96 9.16 -13.58
N LYS A 137 20.25 10.44 -13.40
CA LYS A 137 21.47 10.94 -12.72
C LYS A 137 22.78 10.45 -13.35
N ILE A 138 22.79 10.24 -14.67
CA ILE A 138 23.99 9.78 -15.38
C ILE A 138 25.14 10.80 -15.29
N ASP A 139 24.85 12.06 -15.02
CA ASP A 139 25.82 13.14 -14.74
C ASP A 139 26.65 12.91 -13.47
N ARG A 140 26.22 11.97 -12.63
CA ARG A 140 26.90 11.56 -11.38
C ARG A 140 27.34 10.09 -11.40
N ALA A 141 27.18 9.38 -12.51
CA ALA A 141 27.48 7.97 -12.60
C ALA A 141 29.00 7.73 -12.61
N ASN A 142 29.48 6.94 -11.66
CA ASN A 142 30.90 6.57 -11.53
C ASN A 142 31.23 5.23 -12.19
N LYS A 143 30.22 4.46 -12.63
CA LYS A 143 30.37 3.14 -13.24
C LYS A 143 30.10 3.20 -14.74
N ARG A 144 30.74 2.30 -15.50
CA ARG A 144 30.42 2.11 -16.91
C ARG A 144 28.99 1.61 -17.07
N ILE A 145 28.26 2.07 -18.10
CA ILE A 145 26.85 1.73 -18.32
C ILE A 145 26.64 0.20 -18.43
N ARG A 146 27.55 -0.55 -19.03
CA ARG A 146 27.49 -2.01 -19.10
C ARG A 146 27.53 -2.66 -17.71
N GLU A 147 28.39 -2.16 -16.82
CA GLU A 147 28.50 -2.63 -15.44
C GLU A 147 27.22 -2.30 -14.65
N THR A 148 26.67 -1.09 -14.87
CA THR A 148 25.39 -0.68 -14.28
C THR A 148 24.25 -1.58 -14.74
N LEU A 149 24.17 -1.91 -16.04
CA LEU A 149 23.12 -2.80 -16.54
C LEU A 149 23.27 -4.24 -15.98
N ALA A 150 24.49 -4.77 -15.89
CA ALA A 150 24.74 -6.07 -15.31
C ALA A 150 24.31 -6.12 -13.83
N MET A 151 24.51 -5.01 -13.09
CA MET A 151 24.04 -4.85 -11.71
C MET A 151 22.51 -4.78 -11.63
N LEU A 152 21.84 -4.09 -12.57
CA LEU A 152 20.39 -3.92 -12.56
C LEU A 152 19.62 -5.12 -13.11
N GLN A 153 20.23 -5.93 -14.01
CA GLN A 153 19.56 -7.04 -14.67
C GLN A 153 18.89 -8.05 -13.72
N PRO A 154 19.47 -8.41 -12.55
CA PRO A 154 18.82 -9.32 -11.61
C PRO A 154 17.46 -8.82 -11.07
N ALA A 155 17.17 -7.50 -11.15
CA ALA A 155 15.89 -6.95 -10.75
C ALA A 155 14.78 -7.21 -11.77
N SER A 156 15.11 -7.53 -13.02
CA SER A 156 14.16 -7.75 -14.13
C SER A 156 14.21 -9.20 -14.61
N ARG A 157 13.04 -9.79 -14.82
CA ARG A 157 12.93 -11.14 -15.45
C ARG A 157 13.16 -11.10 -16.95
N VAL A 158 12.99 -9.93 -17.57
CA VAL A 158 13.19 -9.75 -19.00
C VAL A 158 14.48 -9.00 -19.26
N PRO A 159 15.06 -9.13 -20.46
CA PRO A 159 16.27 -8.41 -20.82
C PRO A 159 16.12 -6.89 -20.69
N LEU A 160 17.07 -6.26 -20.01
CA LEU A 160 17.28 -4.83 -20.07
C LEU A 160 18.00 -4.49 -21.37
N VAL A 161 17.31 -3.90 -22.35
CA VAL A 161 17.83 -3.62 -23.69
C VAL A 161 18.34 -2.19 -23.77
N LEU A 162 19.67 -2.04 -23.84
CA LEU A 162 20.28 -0.72 -23.92
C LEU A 162 19.97 -0.06 -25.26
N ARG A 163 19.36 1.13 -25.22
CA ARG A 163 19.02 1.94 -26.40
C ARG A 163 20.04 3.00 -26.72
N GLN A 164 20.93 3.31 -25.78
CA GLN A 164 21.85 4.42 -25.86
C GLN A 164 23.16 4.09 -25.19
N ILE A 165 24.29 4.50 -25.79
CA ILE A 165 25.59 4.52 -25.15
C ILE A 165 26.04 5.94 -24.88
N PRO A 166 26.71 6.22 -23.73
CA PRO A 166 27.17 7.56 -23.40
C PRO A 166 28.37 8.00 -24.22
N ILE A 167 28.40 9.29 -24.57
CA ILE A 167 29.56 9.99 -25.09
C ILE A 167 30.22 10.70 -23.91
N TRP A 168 31.49 10.38 -23.68
CA TRP A 168 32.26 10.89 -22.54
C TRP A 168 33.17 12.02 -22.97
N LYS A 169 33.28 13.06 -22.12
CA LYS A 169 34.31 14.11 -22.18
C LYS A 169 35.01 14.16 -20.83
N GLY A 170 36.16 13.50 -20.76
CA GLY A 170 36.80 13.24 -19.48
C GLY A 170 35.93 12.31 -18.62
N GLU A 171 35.55 12.72 -17.42
CA GLU A 171 34.68 11.97 -16.48
C GLU A 171 33.19 12.31 -16.62
N LEU A 172 32.82 13.25 -17.49
CA LEU A 172 31.44 13.70 -17.65
C LEU A 172 30.79 13.11 -18.90
N ILE A 173 29.53 12.77 -18.81
CA ILE A 173 28.71 12.36 -19.94
C ILE A 173 28.19 13.63 -20.65
N GLU A 174 28.73 13.90 -21.84
CA GLU A 174 28.37 15.06 -22.67
C GLU A 174 27.22 14.79 -23.63
N GLY A 175 26.93 13.50 -23.91
CA GLY A 175 25.92 13.11 -24.88
C GLY A 175 25.67 11.62 -24.92
N PHE A 176 25.02 11.16 -25.96
CA PHE A 176 24.75 9.75 -26.20
C PHE A 176 24.70 9.40 -27.67
N VAL A 177 25.01 8.17 -28.01
CA VAL A 177 24.70 7.57 -29.31
C VAL A 177 23.43 6.74 -29.16
N ASP A 178 22.43 7.00 -30.00
CA ASP A 178 21.21 6.23 -30.09
C ASP A 178 21.42 5.04 -31.03
N LEU A 179 21.34 3.82 -30.49
CA LEU A 179 21.66 2.58 -31.19
C LEU A 179 20.63 2.19 -32.26
N ALA A 180 19.36 2.60 -32.09
CA ALA A 180 18.34 2.33 -33.10
C ALA A 180 18.37 3.37 -34.24
N LEU A 181 18.69 4.64 -33.91
CA LEU A 181 18.81 5.71 -34.89
C LEU A 181 20.19 5.78 -35.57
N GLU A 182 21.22 5.14 -34.98
CA GLU A 182 22.61 5.22 -35.41
C GLU A 182 23.08 6.70 -35.52
N ARG A 183 22.78 7.48 -34.49
CA ARG A 183 23.07 8.92 -34.42
C ARG A 183 23.62 9.32 -33.07
N ALA A 184 24.60 10.18 -33.09
CA ALA A 184 25.17 10.81 -31.91
C ALA A 184 24.47 12.14 -31.60
N PHE A 185 24.24 12.36 -30.31
CA PHE A 185 23.58 13.53 -29.76
C PHE A 185 24.42 14.09 -28.62
N ILE A 186 24.71 15.40 -28.68
CA ILE A 186 25.36 16.14 -27.58
C ILE A 186 24.28 16.91 -26.80
N TYR A 187 24.28 16.80 -25.50
CA TYR A 187 23.38 17.53 -24.62
C TYR A 187 23.64 19.04 -24.71
N ARG A 188 22.56 19.81 -24.71
CA ARG A 188 22.59 21.27 -24.63
C ARG A 188 21.67 21.71 -23.49
N GLU A 189 22.20 22.56 -22.62
CA GLU A 189 21.46 23.07 -21.47
C GLU A 189 20.18 23.77 -21.90
N HIS A 190 19.05 23.36 -21.37
CA HIS A 190 17.70 23.86 -21.65
C HIS A 190 17.30 23.91 -23.15
N LYS A 191 18.00 23.14 -24.01
CA LYS A 191 17.71 23.06 -25.45
C LYS A 191 17.65 21.60 -25.92
N ALA A 192 17.19 21.40 -27.15
CA ALA A 192 17.27 20.09 -27.80
C ALA A 192 18.73 19.67 -27.96
N SER A 193 19.01 18.38 -27.77
CA SER A 193 20.35 17.84 -28.04
C SER A 193 20.72 18.01 -29.49
N GLU A 194 21.97 18.37 -29.74
CA GLU A 194 22.52 18.61 -31.08
C GLU A 194 22.94 17.29 -31.72
N VAL A 195 22.57 17.08 -32.98
CA VAL A 195 23.01 15.91 -33.76
C VAL A 195 24.42 16.17 -34.27
N VAL A 196 25.32 15.24 -33.96
CA VAL A 196 26.73 15.33 -34.42
C VAL A 196 27.13 14.09 -35.20
N ALA A 197 28.17 14.16 -35.99
CA ALA A 197 28.74 13.03 -36.68
C ALA A 197 29.38 12.06 -35.67
N LEU A 198 29.28 10.75 -35.90
CA LEU A 198 30.02 9.73 -35.16
C LEU A 198 31.49 9.81 -35.54
N ASP A 199 32.37 9.97 -34.56
CA ASP A 199 33.82 9.84 -34.74
C ASP A 199 34.25 8.35 -34.73
N GLY A 200 35.48 8.06 -35.22
CA GLY A 200 35.96 6.67 -35.36
C GLY A 200 35.92 5.83 -34.06
N GLY A 201 36.26 6.46 -32.93
CA GLY A 201 36.26 5.75 -31.63
C GLY A 201 34.84 5.44 -31.08
N ASN A 202 33.88 6.31 -31.35
CA ASN A 202 32.47 6.08 -31.01
C ASN A 202 31.76 5.15 -31.99
N LEU A 203 32.22 5.09 -33.25
CA LEU A 203 31.65 4.21 -34.27
C LEU A 203 31.83 2.73 -33.94
N ASP A 204 33.03 2.30 -33.53
CA ASP A 204 33.28 0.91 -33.19
C ASP A 204 32.50 0.48 -31.92
N ARG A 205 32.42 1.35 -30.93
CA ARG A 205 31.61 1.15 -29.73
C ARG A 205 30.11 1.07 -30.03
N GLU A 206 29.67 1.89 -30.96
CA GLU A 206 28.26 1.89 -31.42
C GLU A 206 27.94 0.58 -32.11
N LYS A 207 28.77 0.10 -33.06
CA LYS A 207 28.54 -1.19 -33.74
C LYS A 207 28.44 -2.36 -32.77
N GLU A 208 29.38 -2.47 -31.82
CA GLU A 208 29.36 -3.51 -30.80
C GLU A 208 28.10 -3.44 -29.93
N ALA A 209 27.73 -2.26 -29.46
CA ALA A 209 26.55 -2.07 -28.60
C ALA A 209 25.24 -2.28 -29.38
N ARG A 210 25.19 -1.85 -30.65
CA ARG A 210 24.05 -2.11 -31.53
C ARG A 210 23.88 -3.60 -31.81
N PHE A 211 24.95 -4.31 -32.11
CA PHE A 211 24.90 -5.76 -32.30
C PHE A 211 24.34 -6.45 -31.06
N SER A 212 24.84 -6.11 -29.88
CA SER A 212 24.31 -6.66 -28.61
C SER A 212 22.84 -6.29 -28.34
N MET A 213 22.36 -5.13 -28.82
CA MET A 213 20.93 -4.78 -28.78
C MET A 213 20.13 -5.69 -29.73
N LEU A 214 20.61 -5.88 -30.96
CA LEU A 214 19.93 -6.69 -31.98
C LEU A 214 19.91 -8.18 -31.59
N GLU A 215 20.97 -8.73 -31.00
CA GLU A 215 20.98 -10.10 -30.47
C GLU A 215 19.81 -10.34 -29.48
N LYS A 216 19.58 -9.40 -28.54
CA LYS A 216 18.49 -9.52 -27.57
C LYS A 216 17.11 -9.42 -28.21
N LEU A 217 16.95 -8.67 -29.31
CA LEU A 217 15.70 -8.65 -30.06
C LEU A 217 15.50 -9.92 -30.88
N ALA A 218 16.58 -10.45 -31.45
CA ALA A 218 16.56 -11.69 -32.22
C ALA A 218 16.17 -12.93 -31.38
N ASP A 219 16.30 -12.89 -30.05
CA ASP A 219 15.76 -13.94 -29.16
C ASP A 219 14.25 -14.16 -29.32
N HIS A 220 13.54 -13.18 -29.88
CA HIS A 220 12.09 -13.16 -30.06
C HIS A 220 11.64 -12.97 -31.53
N ASP A 221 12.58 -12.93 -32.46
CA ASP A 221 12.31 -12.77 -33.91
C ASP A 221 13.24 -13.61 -34.77
N ASP A 222 12.72 -14.74 -35.28
CA ASP A 222 13.46 -15.68 -36.11
C ASP A 222 14.00 -15.03 -37.39
N ALA A 223 13.27 -14.09 -37.98
CA ALA A 223 13.71 -13.41 -39.23
C ALA A 223 14.87 -12.44 -38.95
N LEU A 224 14.87 -11.77 -37.81
CA LEU A 224 15.97 -10.95 -37.36
C LEU A 224 17.20 -11.80 -37.00
N MET A 225 16.98 -12.96 -36.36
CA MET A 225 18.03 -13.92 -36.05
C MET A 225 18.73 -14.42 -37.33
N GLU A 226 17.97 -14.80 -38.36
CA GLU A 226 18.50 -15.26 -39.65
C GLU A 226 19.35 -14.17 -40.32
N GLN A 227 18.85 -12.91 -40.32
CA GLN A 227 19.60 -11.75 -40.87
C GLN A 227 20.95 -11.56 -40.14
N LEU A 228 20.96 -11.65 -38.81
CA LEU A 228 22.19 -11.50 -38.01
C LEU A 228 23.19 -12.59 -38.26
N LEU A 229 22.74 -13.85 -38.44
CA LEU A 229 23.60 -14.98 -38.75
C LEU A 229 24.23 -14.87 -40.16
N GLU A 230 23.53 -14.22 -41.10
CA GLU A 230 24.01 -13.96 -42.47
C GLU A 230 24.80 -12.63 -42.58
N ASP A 231 25.08 -11.94 -41.45
CA ASP A 231 25.77 -10.66 -41.40
C ASP A 231 25.05 -9.57 -42.21
N ILE A 232 23.70 -9.69 -42.32
CA ILE A 232 22.85 -8.70 -42.99
C ILE A 232 22.35 -7.68 -41.95
N GLN A 233 22.59 -6.39 -42.25
CA GLN A 233 22.09 -5.32 -41.38
C GLN A 233 20.58 -5.10 -41.55
N PRO A 234 19.76 -5.24 -40.48
CA PRO A 234 18.33 -4.99 -40.57
C PRO A 234 18.01 -3.54 -40.86
N PRO A 235 16.95 -3.27 -41.65
CA PRO A 235 16.48 -1.89 -41.85
C PRO A 235 16.06 -1.24 -40.52
N ARG A 236 16.31 0.07 -40.38
CA ARG A 236 15.97 0.83 -39.16
C ARG A 236 14.49 0.69 -38.77
N ASP A 237 13.58 0.75 -39.75
CA ASP A 237 12.15 0.65 -39.49
C ASP A 237 11.79 -0.73 -38.88
N ALA A 238 12.40 -1.83 -39.35
CA ALA A 238 12.23 -3.16 -38.79
C ALA A 238 12.69 -3.21 -37.32
N VAL A 239 13.85 -2.65 -37.00
CA VAL A 239 14.36 -2.58 -35.62
C VAL A 239 13.41 -1.82 -34.71
N PHE A 240 12.79 -0.71 -35.22
CA PHE A 240 11.78 0.04 -34.42
C PHE A 240 10.48 -0.73 -34.27
N ASP A 241 10.03 -1.44 -35.29
CA ASP A 241 8.83 -2.29 -35.23
C ASP A 241 9.01 -3.41 -34.21
N ASP A 242 10.18 -4.08 -34.17
CA ASP A 242 10.51 -5.10 -33.18
C ASP A 242 10.59 -4.55 -31.77
N LEU A 243 11.29 -3.46 -31.56
CA LEU A 243 11.35 -2.78 -30.26
C LEU A 243 9.95 -2.42 -29.72
N ALA A 244 9.06 -1.94 -30.59
CA ALA A 244 7.70 -1.57 -30.22
C ALA A 244 6.83 -2.79 -29.93
N ARG A 245 6.96 -3.86 -30.73
CA ARG A 245 6.26 -5.13 -30.55
C ARG A 245 6.65 -5.80 -29.23
N GLU A 246 7.95 -6.01 -29.03
CA GLU A 246 8.46 -6.72 -27.86
C GLU A 246 8.27 -5.95 -26.55
N LEU A 247 8.34 -4.60 -26.59
CA LEU A 247 7.95 -3.76 -25.46
C LEU A 247 6.47 -3.98 -25.08
N ARG A 248 5.55 -3.96 -26.08
CA ARG A 248 4.12 -4.12 -25.86
C ARG A 248 3.75 -5.51 -25.35
N GLU A 249 4.46 -6.51 -25.80
CA GLU A 249 4.34 -7.90 -25.36
C GLU A 249 5.00 -8.16 -24.00
N GLY A 250 5.80 -7.19 -23.51
CA GLY A 250 6.49 -7.28 -22.22
C GLY A 250 7.72 -8.20 -22.24
N LEU A 251 8.27 -8.48 -23.41
CA LEU A 251 9.41 -9.37 -23.60
C LEU A 251 10.75 -8.69 -23.30
N ILE A 252 10.81 -7.37 -23.43
CA ILE A 252 12.00 -6.57 -23.16
C ILE A 252 11.66 -5.34 -22.29
N CYS A 253 12.71 -4.76 -21.69
CA CYS A 253 12.64 -3.46 -21.03
C CYS A 253 13.71 -2.53 -21.65
N PRO A 254 13.33 -1.61 -22.58
CA PRO A 254 14.25 -0.66 -23.18
C PRO A 254 14.82 0.29 -22.14
N VAL A 255 16.14 0.52 -22.18
CA VAL A 255 16.87 1.40 -21.26
C VAL A 255 17.31 2.66 -21.96
N LEU A 256 16.85 3.82 -21.44
CA LEU A 256 17.20 5.15 -21.88
C LEU A 256 18.02 5.87 -20.81
N LEU A 257 18.94 6.74 -21.23
CA LEU A 257 19.85 7.46 -20.36
C LEU A 257 19.43 8.91 -20.20
N GLY A 258 19.57 9.46 -18.98
CA GLY A 258 19.31 10.89 -18.79
C GLY A 258 19.73 11.45 -17.43
N ALA A 259 19.61 12.76 -17.32
CA ALA A 259 19.74 13.52 -16.09
C ALA A 259 18.56 14.49 -16.00
N ALA A 260 17.51 14.10 -15.30
CA ALA A 260 16.25 14.84 -15.23
C ALA A 260 16.46 16.29 -14.72
N SER A 261 17.33 16.49 -13.71
CA SER A 261 17.67 17.80 -13.16
C SER A 261 18.33 18.77 -14.18
N ARG A 262 18.87 18.22 -15.27
CA ARG A 262 19.45 18.98 -16.39
C ARG A 262 18.62 18.90 -17.66
N GLU A 263 17.43 18.30 -17.59
CA GLU A 263 16.53 18.01 -18.71
C GLU A 263 17.18 17.15 -19.83
N ASN A 264 18.30 16.49 -19.54
CA ASN A 264 19.03 15.64 -20.48
C ASN A 264 18.30 14.32 -20.72
N GLY A 265 18.18 13.89 -21.98
CA GLY A 265 17.51 12.64 -22.37
C GLY A 265 15.98 12.73 -22.46
N VAL A 266 15.33 13.77 -21.91
CA VAL A 266 13.87 13.90 -21.78
C VAL A 266 13.16 13.88 -23.14
N LEU A 267 13.60 14.68 -24.12
CA LEU A 267 12.96 14.69 -25.45
C LEU A 267 13.14 13.36 -26.19
N ARG A 268 14.22 12.62 -25.94
CA ARG A 268 14.39 11.29 -26.53
C ARG A 268 13.45 10.27 -25.90
N LEU A 269 13.27 10.35 -24.60
CA LEU A 269 12.26 9.55 -23.87
C LEU A 269 10.85 9.83 -24.41
N MET A 270 10.47 11.12 -24.58
CA MET A 270 9.16 11.49 -25.14
C MET A 270 8.94 10.96 -26.56
N LYS A 271 10.01 10.95 -27.39
CA LYS A 271 9.94 10.34 -28.73
C LYS A 271 9.79 8.82 -28.67
N ALA A 272 10.48 8.14 -27.75
CA ALA A 272 10.32 6.71 -27.55
C ALA A 272 8.88 6.37 -27.11
N LEU A 273 8.33 7.09 -26.13
CA LEU A 273 6.92 6.94 -25.73
C LEU A 273 5.96 7.13 -26.90
N ARG A 274 6.19 8.13 -27.74
CA ARG A 274 5.32 8.41 -28.88
C ARG A 274 5.29 7.27 -29.90
N HIS A 275 6.40 6.65 -30.17
CA HIS A 275 6.54 5.62 -31.21
C HIS A 275 6.28 4.20 -30.71
N GLU A 276 6.65 3.90 -29.47
CA GLU A 276 6.74 2.52 -28.97
C GLU A 276 5.65 2.21 -27.93
N ALA A 277 5.24 3.19 -27.08
CA ALA A 277 4.22 2.94 -26.07
C ALA A 277 2.86 2.60 -26.71
N PRO A 278 2.10 1.65 -26.13
CA PRO A 278 0.75 1.32 -26.59
C PRO A 278 -0.22 2.49 -26.37
N GLY A 279 -1.41 2.36 -26.95
CA GLY A 279 -2.52 3.27 -26.72
C GLY A 279 -3.64 2.61 -25.93
N ILE A 280 -4.79 3.32 -25.86
CA ILE A 280 -5.93 2.90 -25.04
C ILE A 280 -6.52 1.54 -25.47
N ALA A 281 -6.46 1.21 -26.77
CA ALA A 281 -7.02 -0.04 -27.27
C ALA A 281 -6.30 -1.28 -26.68
N GLU A 282 -4.97 -1.23 -26.59
CA GLU A 282 -4.15 -2.29 -26.00
C GLU A 282 -4.36 -2.35 -24.48
N THR A 283 -4.49 -1.19 -23.81
CA THR A 283 -4.79 -1.12 -22.38
C THR A 283 -6.17 -1.69 -22.08
N ALA A 284 -7.19 -1.33 -22.83
CA ALA A 284 -8.53 -1.90 -22.70
C ALA A 284 -8.51 -3.43 -22.88
N LYS A 285 -7.78 -3.92 -23.90
CA LYS A 285 -7.60 -5.36 -24.15
C LYS A 285 -6.88 -6.04 -22.97
N ARG A 286 -5.80 -5.45 -22.44
CA ARG A 286 -5.06 -5.96 -21.26
C ARG A 286 -5.97 -6.11 -20.04
N LEU A 287 -6.86 -5.15 -19.82
CA LEU A 287 -7.83 -5.17 -18.72
C LEU A 287 -9.03 -6.08 -18.96
N GLY A 288 -9.20 -6.63 -20.18
CA GLY A 288 -10.41 -7.37 -20.54
C GLY A 288 -11.66 -6.48 -20.65
N ALA A 289 -11.48 -5.19 -20.87
CA ALA A 289 -12.58 -4.24 -21.02
C ALA A 289 -13.36 -4.52 -22.31
N PRO A 290 -14.71 -4.58 -22.25
CA PRO A 290 -15.51 -4.81 -23.45
C PRO A 290 -15.46 -3.60 -24.39
N SER A 291 -15.53 -3.85 -25.70
CA SER A 291 -15.79 -2.80 -26.67
C SER A 291 -17.21 -2.24 -26.44
N ALA A 292 -17.30 -1.00 -26.00
CA ALA A 292 -18.56 -0.35 -25.69
C ALA A 292 -18.72 0.95 -26.46
N LYS A 293 -19.97 1.29 -26.83
CA LYS A 293 -20.33 2.62 -27.34
C LYS A 293 -20.53 3.61 -26.19
N ASP A 294 -21.05 3.09 -25.07
CA ASP A 294 -21.20 3.86 -23.84
C ASP A 294 -19.82 4.12 -23.21
N ALA A 295 -19.71 5.21 -22.48
CA ALA A 295 -18.49 5.49 -21.73
C ALA A 295 -18.21 4.37 -20.71
N LEU A 296 -17.00 3.87 -20.71
CA LEU A 296 -16.47 2.93 -19.72
C LEU A 296 -15.21 3.52 -19.10
N GLY A 297 -15.18 3.63 -17.78
CA GLY A 297 -14.05 4.22 -17.05
C GLY A 297 -13.60 3.36 -15.89
N PHE A 298 -12.33 3.47 -15.53
CA PHE A 298 -11.72 2.88 -14.36
C PHE A 298 -11.28 3.98 -13.39
N VAL A 299 -11.80 3.95 -12.16
CA VAL A 299 -11.48 4.92 -11.10
C VAL A 299 -10.25 4.43 -10.34
N PHE A 300 -9.13 5.12 -10.50
CA PHE A 300 -7.86 4.69 -9.90
C PHE A 300 -7.46 5.49 -8.65
N LYS A 301 -8.12 6.62 -8.36
CA LYS A 301 -7.85 7.44 -7.16
C LYS A 301 -9.06 8.25 -6.77
N THR A 302 -9.36 8.28 -5.48
CA THR A 302 -10.34 9.19 -4.87
C THR A 302 -9.62 10.28 -4.09
N LEU A 303 -10.12 11.51 -4.16
CA LEU A 303 -9.61 12.67 -3.43
C LEU A 303 -10.80 13.44 -2.84
N HIS A 304 -10.64 14.00 -1.64
CA HIS A 304 -11.59 14.92 -1.01
C HIS A 304 -10.98 16.32 -0.98
N SER A 305 -11.51 17.24 -1.79
CA SER A 305 -11.06 18.63 -1.79
C SER A 305 -11.75 19.43 -0.68
N GLN A 306 -11.08 20.48 -0.18
CA GLN A 306 -11.67 21.36 0.87
C GLN A 306 -12.94 22.06 0.42
N HIS A 307 -13.07 22.38 -0.86
CA HIS A 307 -14.17 23.17 -1.41
C HIS A 307 -14.98 22.47 -2.51
N GLY A 308 -14.43 21.47 -3.17
CA GLY A 308 -15.02 20.81 -4.35
C GLY A 308 -15.72 19.47 -4.08
N GLY A 309 -15.68 18.97 -2.84
CA GLY A 309 -16.23 17.65 -2.52
C GLY A 309 -15.33 16.50 -3.00
N LYS A 310 -15.95 15.36 -3.28
CA LYS A 310 -15.26 14.16 -3.76
C LYS A 310 -14.89 14.29 -5.24
N LEU A 311 -13.64 13.99 -5.57
CA LEU A 311 -13.10 13.87 -6.92
C LEU A 311 -12.64 12.43 -7.15
N SER A 312 -13.00 11.87 -8.30
CA SER A 312 -12.59 10.52 -8.71
C SER A 312 -11.72 10.62 -9.95
N LEU A 313 -10.42 10.33 -9.84
CA LEU A 313 -9.53 10.28 -10.98
C LEU A 313 -9.85 9.03 -11.79
N THR A 314 -10.23 9.23 -13.04
CA THR A 314 -10.80 8.19 -13.89
C THR A 314 -10.08 8.14 -15.23
N ARG A 315 -9.71 6.93 -15.66
CA ARG A 315 -9.25 6.65 -17.02
C ARG A 315 -10.43 6.18 -17.85
N LEU A 316 -10.77 6.86 -18.95
CA LEU A 316 -11.76 6.40 -19.88
C LEU A 316 -11.17 5.34 -20.83
N LEU A 317 -11.74 4.14 -20.79
CA LEU A 317 -11.29 2.98 -21.57
C LEU A 317 -12.03 2.85 -22.90
N ALA A 318 -13.29 3.33 -22.95
CA ALA A 318 -14.12 3.30 -24.15
C ALA A 318 -15.18 4.41 -24.13
N GLY A 319 -15.75 4.72 -25.28
CA GLY A 319 -16.89 5.60 -25.46
C GLY A 319 -16.58 7.08 -25.28
N HIS A 320 -17.65 7.85 -25.09
CA HIS A 320 -17.66 9.30 -24.92
C HIS A 320 -18.47 9.67 -23.67
N LEU A 321 -18.01 10.64 -22.90
CA LEU A 321 -18.60 11.08 -21.65
C LEU A 321 -18.86 12.57 -21.67
N ASP A 322 -20.13 12.95 -21.47
CA ASP A 322 -20.58 14.34 -21.33
C ASP A 322 -20.66 14.74 -19.86
N ASP A 323 -20.44 16.03 -19.56
CA ASP A 323 -20.73 16.59 -18.23
C ASP A 323 -22.22 16.42 -17.90
N GLY A 324 -22.51 16.07 -16.64
CA GLY A 324 -23.86 15.77 -16.18
C GLY A 324 -24.39 14.37 -16.52
N ALA A 325 -23.60 13.53 -17.17
CA ALA A 325 -23.96 12.12 -17.40
C ALA A 325 -24.16 11.34 -16.10
N THR A 326 -24.99 10.31 -16.14
CA THR A 326 -25.19 9.38 -15.02
C THR A 326 -24.31 8.16 -15.23
N LEU A 327 -23.51 7.80 -14.22
CA LEU A 327 -22.65 6.64 -14.23
C LEU A 327 -23.19 5.56 -13.30
N GLN A 328 -23.08 4.32 -13.73
CA GLN A 328 -23.30 3.13 -12.92
C GLN A 328 -21.98 2.48 -12.57
N SER A 329 -21.80 2.08 -11.31
CA SER A 329 -20.62 1.37 -10.81
C SER A 329 -20.85 -0.14 -10.85
N ALA A 330 -19.78 -0.89 -11.11
CA ALA A 330 -19.74 -2.34 -10.96
C ALA A 330 -20.06 -2.81 -9.54
N SER A 331 -19.73 -2.02 -8.53
CA SER A 331 -20.03 -2.29 -7.11
C SER A 331 -21.49 -2.00 -6.71
N GLY A 332 -22.33 -1.50 -7.63
CA GLY A 332 -23.77 -1.31 -7.43
C GLY A 332 -24.21 0.09 -7.04
N GLY A 333 -23.40 1.12 -7.28
CA GLY A 333 -23.78 2.53 -7.08
C GLY A 333 -24.16 3.22 -8.39
N THR A 334 -25.03 4.24 -8.30
CA THR A 334 -25.36 5.14 -9.42
C THR A 334 -25.11 6.57 -8.97
N SER A 335 -24.40 7.35 -9.78
CA SER A 335 -24.12 8.76 -9.49
C SER A 335 -24.14 9.61 -10.74
N ARG A 336 -24.58 10.86 -10.58
CA ARG A 336 -24.56 11.86 -11.66
C ARG A 336 -23.29 12.73 -11.51
N ILE A 337 -22.53 12.85 -12.58
CA ILE A 337 -21.35 13.73 -12.65
C ILE A 337 -21.80 15.17 -12.47
N SER A 338 -21.10 15.94 -11.63
CA SER A 338 -21.34 17.39 -11.51
C SER A 338 -20.22 18.24 -12.13
N GLY A 339 -19.30 17.62 -12.80
CA GLY A 339 -18.20 18.27 -13.54
C GLY A 339 -17.14 17.28 -13.96
N ILE A 340 -16.61 17.48 -15.17
CA ILE A 340 -15.41 16.83 -15.69
C ILE A 340 -14.28 17.87 -15.57
N LEU A 341 -13.18 17.52 -14.92
CA LEU A 341 -12.04 18.42 -14.69
C LEU A 341 -10.78 17.87 -15.37
N ALA A 342 -9.99 18.76 -15.92
CA ALA A 342 -8.66 18.44 -16.43
C ALA A 342 -7.70 18.12 -15.26
N VAL A 343 -6.66 17.35 -15.57
CA VAL A 343 -5.72 16.81 -14.58
C VAL A 343 -4.34 17.43 -14.83
N ASN A 344 -4.02 18.51 -14.10
CA ASN A 344 -2.80 19.30 -14.28
C ASN A 344 -2.12 19.64 -12.95
N GLY A 345 -2.04 18.66 -12.03
CA GLY A 345 -1.57 18.90 -10.67
C GLY A 345 -2.64 19.56 -9.79
N ALA A 346 -3.32 20.61 -10.29
CA ALA A 346 -4.58 21.14 -9.76
C ALA A 346 -5.76 20.60 -10.57
N TYR A 347 -6.94 20.50 -9.94
CA TYR A 347 -8.17 19.96 -10.56
C TYR A 347 -9.23 21.05 -10.61
N ASP A 348 -8.93 22.15 -11.27
CA ASP A 348 -9.75 23.36 -11.29
C ASP A 348 -10.30 23.72 -12.69
N THR A 349 -9.73 23.17 -13.74
CA THR A 349 -10.11 23.48 -15.12
C THR A 349 -11.21 22.55 -15.61
N LYS A 350 -12.41 23.10 -15.86
CA LYS A 350 -13.56 22.36 -16.36
C LYS A 350 -13.40 21.96 -17.83
N ARG A 351 -13.88 20.76 -18.16
CA ARG A 351 -14.06 20.23 -19.51
C ARG A 351 -15.53 19.88 -19.74
N ALA A 352 -16.03 20.07 -20.94
CA ALA A 352 -17.40 19.70 -21.31
C ALA A 352 -17.54 18.19 -21.52
N THR A 353 -16.50 17.56 -22.06
CA THR A 353 -16.52 16.15 -22.48
C THR A 353 -15.17 15.47 -22.20
N ALA A 354 -15.20 14.14 -22.22
CA ALA A 354 -14.02 13.31 -22.23
C ALA A 354 -14.22 12.09 -23.14
N ASP A 355 -13.15 11.67 -23.83
CA ASP A 355 -13.17 10.57 -24.79
C ASP A 355 -12.33 9.38 -24.32
N ALA A 356 -12.51 8.23 -24.97
CA ALA A 356 -11.68 7.06 -24.74
C ALA A 356 -10.20 7.41 -24.82
N GLY A 357 -9.44 7.04 -23.78
CA GLY A 357 -8.04 7.39 -23.62
C GLY A 357 -7.77 8.64 -22.78
N ASP A 358 -8.78 9.45 -22.49
CA ASP A 358 -8.62 10.59 -21.57
C ASP A 358 -8.48 10.14 -20.11
N THR A 359 -7.68 10.89 -19.36
CA THR A 359 -7.61 10.83 -17.90
C THR A 359 -8.20 12.11 -17.34
N VAL A 360 -9.23 11.99 -16.52
CA VAL A 360 -10.01 13.13 -16.01
C VAL A 360 -10.34 12.95 -14.53
N ALA A 361 -10.63 14.05 -13.85
CA ALA A 361 -11.22 14.03 -12.52
C ALA A 361 -12.74 14.25 -12.62
N LEU A 362 -13.52 13.30 -12.12
CA LEU A 362 -14.98 13.37 -12.09
C LEU A 362 -15.45 13.81 -10.72
N ALA A 363 -16.29 14.85 -10.67
CA ALA A 363 -16.74 15.45 -9.43
C ALA A 363 -18.06 14.84 -8.91
N LYS A 364 -18.15 14.67 -7.58
CA LYS A 364 -19.33 14.21 -6.83
C LYS A 364 -19.82 12.80 -7.18
N LEU A 365 -18.92 11.86 -7.30
CA LEU A 365 -19.26 10.44 -7.44
C LEU A 365 -19.28 9.75 -6.05
N ASP A 366 -20.18 10.19 -5.15
CA ASP A 366 -20.16 9.78 -3.74
C ASP A 366 -20.18 8.27 -3.49
N PRO A 367 -21.02 7.42 -4.14
CA PRO A 367 -21.01 5.98 -3.88
C PRO A 367 -19.85 5.24 -4.57
N ILE A 368 -19.15 5.87 -5.51
CA ILE A 368 -18.10 5.24 -6.33
C ILE A 368 -16.75 5.37 -5.62
N LYS A 369 -15.99 4.27 -5.54
CA LYS A 369 -14.72 4.17 -4.81
C LYS A 369 -13.53 3.98 -5.76
N THR A 370 -12.33 4.13 -5.21
CA THR A 370 -11.09 3.73 -5.89
C THR A 370 -11.14 2.24 -6.21
N GLY A 371 -10.76 1.86 -7.45
CA GLY A 371 -10.87 0.50 -7.98
C GLY A 371 -12.19 0.20 -8.70
N ASP A 372 -13.19 1.06 -8.61
CA ASP A 372 -14.47 0.84 -9.30
C ASP A 372 -14.36 1.00 -10.83
N THR A 373 -15.11 0.16 -11.52
CA THR A 373 -15.40 0.31 -12.95
C THR A 373 -16.75 1.00 -13.12
N VAL A 374 -16.80 2.05 -13.92
CA VAL A 374 -18.00 2.87 -14.13
C VAL A 374 -18.41 2.92 -15.60
N SER A 375 -19.71 3.00 -15.87
CA SER A 375 -20.23 3.12 -17.23
C SER A 375 -21.42 4.07 -17.30
N SER A 376 -21.54 4.78 -18.43
CA SER A 376 -22.76 5.56 -18.77
C SER A 376 -23.89 4.71 -19.34
N GLY A 377 -23.68 3.40 -19.51
CA GLY A 377 -24.71 2.45 -19.97
C GLY A 377 -25.84 2.26 -18.95
N LYS A 378 -26.93 1.65 -19.41
CA LYS A 378 -28.14 1.41 -18.59
C LYS A 378 -27.94 0.30 -17.54
N THR A 379 -26.96 -0.56 -17.71
CA THR A 379 -26.64 -1.67 -16.81
C THR A 379 -25.26 -1.45 -16.17
N ALA A 380 -25.07 -1.94 -14.96
CA ALA A 380 -23.77 -1.91 -14.29
C ALA A 380 -22.73 -2.66 -15.14
N PRO A 381 -21.53 -2.11 -15.31
CA PRO A 381 -20.44 -2.78 -16.03
C PRO A 381 -19.90 -3.98 -15.24
N ALA A 382 -19.20 -4.90 -15.91
CA ALA A 382 -18.40 -5.89 -15.23
C ALA A 382 -17.22 -5.19 -14.49
N ALA A 383 -16.91 -5.65 -13.28
CA ALA A 383 -15.77 -5.14 -12.54
C ALA A 383 -14.46 -5.53 -13.25
N LEU A 384 -13.59 -4.58 -13.46
CA LEU A 384 -12.21 -4.80 -13.88
C LEU A 384 -11.33 -5.09 -12.67
N ALA A 385 -10.20 -5.79 -12.88
CA ALA A 385 -9.28 -6.11 -11.81
C ALA A 385 -8.69 -4.83 -11.20
N ALA A 386 -8.88 -4.64 -9.91
CA ALA A 386 -8.32 -3.55 -9.12
C ALA A 386 -7.23 -4.08 -8.18
N ALA A 387 -6.34 -3.20 -7.74
CA ALA A 387 -5.32 -3.57 -6.76
C ALA A 387 -5.95 -3.79 -5.38
N GLU A 388 -5.62 -4.92 -4.77
CA GLU A 388 -5.96 -5.18 -3.37
C GLU A 388 -5.21 -4.21 -2.44
N PRO A 389 -5.87 -3.67 -1.41
CA PRO A 389 -5.19 -2.85 -0.41
C PRO A 389 -4.09 -3.64 0.30
N THR A 390 -2.90 -3.05 0.39
CA THR A 390 -1.79 -3.68 1.12
C THR A 390 -2.15 -3.80 2.61
N PRO A 391 -2.04 -4.99 3.23
CA PRO A 391 -2.28 -5.16 4.65
C PRO A 391 -1.41 -4.19 5.47
N PRO A 392 -1.98 -3.47 6.44
CA PRO A 392 -1.22 -2.52 7.25
C PRO A 392 -0.35 -3.24 8.27
N VAL A 393 0.77 -2.61 8.65
CA VAL A 393 1.80 -3.22 9.51
C VAL A 393 2.09 -2.42 10.79
N LEU A 394 1.64 -1.17 10.87
CA LEU A 394 1.85 -0.29 12.03
C LEU A 394 0.52 0.35 12.44
N ALA A 395 0.31 0.52 13.74
CA ALA A 395 -0.93 1.09 14.27
C ALA A 395 -0.67 2.15 15.35
N ILE A 396 -1.59 3.10 15.43
CA ILE A 396 -1.72 4.04 16.54
C ILE A 396 -3.18 4.13 16.98
N SER A 397 -3.42 4.21 18.29
CA SER A 397 -4.71 4.63 18.83
C SER A 397 -4.83 6.13 18.70
N VAL A 398 -5.98 6.61 18.21
CA VAL A 398 -6.25 8.03 17.98
C VAL A 398 -7.53 8.46 18.69
N ALA A 399 -7.50 9.63 19.31
CA ALA A 399 -8.67 10.27 19.90
C ALA A 399 -8.66 11.77 19.56
N ALA A 400 -9.84 12.38 19.43
CA ALA A 400 -9.91 13.81 19.30
C ALA A 400 -9.42 14.49 20.59
N THR A 401 -8.62 15.55 20.47
CA THR A 401 -8.15 16.31 21.63
C THR A 401 -9.33 16.97 22.38
N ASP A 402 -10.40 17.32 21.67
CA ASP A 402 -11.62 17.86 22.22
C ASP A 402 -12.79 16.90 21.88
N ARG A 403 -13.50 16.38 22.88
CA ARG A 403 -14.62 15.42 22.71
C ARG A 403 -15.72 15.88 21.75
N LYS A 404 -15.93 17.19 21.60
CA LYS A 404 -16.88 17.73 20.62
C LYS A 404 -16.53 17.40 19.16
N ASP A 405 -15.25 17.06 18.90
CA ASP A 405 -14.76 16.72 17.57
C ASP A 405 -14.77 15.21 17.26
N ASP A 406 -15.26 14.35 18.17
CA ASP A 406 -15.26 12.87 17.98
C ASP A 406 -16.04 12.45 16.72
N VAL A 407 -17.24 13.03 16.50
CA VAL A 407 -18.02 12.74 15.28
C VAL A 407 -17.28 13.20 14.02
N LYS A 408 -16.62 14.37 14.10
CA LYS A 408 -15.84 14.91 12.99
C LYS A 408 -14.59 14.07 12.72
N LEU A 409 -13.95 13.54 13.76
CA LEU A 409 -12.84 12.60 13.65
C LEU A 409 -13.26 11.33 12.88
N GLY A 410 -14.38 10.71 13.27
CA GLY A 410 -14.91 9.55 12.57
C GLY A 410 -15.16 9.80 11.08
N GLN A 411 -15.77 10.93 10.73
CA GLN A 411 -15.99 11.32 9.33
C GLN A 411 -14.70 11.58 8.57
N ALA A 412 -13.71 12.23 9.21
CA ALA A 412 -12.42 12.50 8.60
C ALA A 412 -11.62 11.23 8.35
N LEU A 413 -11.63 10.28 9.29
CA LEU A 413 -11.00 8.96 9.14
C LEU A 413 -11.62 8.15 8.00
N MET A 414 -12.95 8.18 7.86
CA MET A 414 -13.62 7.53 6.71
C MET A 414 -13.17 8.13 5.37
N ARG A 415 -13.05 9.44 5.27
CA ARG A 415 -12.57 10.12 4.06
C ARG A 415 -11.10 9.78 3.76
N LEU A 416 -10.25 9.71 4.77
CA LEU A 416 -8.85 9.27 4.61
C LEU A 416 -8.78 7.84 4.09
N HIS A 417 -9.60 6.93 4.62
CA HIS A 417 -9.70 5.56 4.13
C HIS A 417 -10.21 5.48 2.67
N GLU A 418 -11.15 6.35 2.28
CA GLU A 418 -11.59 6.42 0.87
C GLU A 418 -10.50 6.93 -0.07
N GLU A 419 -9.65 7.87 0.39
CA GLU A 419 -8.49 8.35 -0.39
C GLU A 419 -7.36 7.33 -0.46
N ASP A 420 -7.17 6.58 0.62
CA ASP A 420 -6.13 5.56 0.75
C ASP A 420 -6.68 4.32 1.49
N PRO A 421 -7.16 3.31 0.76
CA PRO A 421 -7.67 2.08 1.34
C PRO A 421 -6.64 1.25 2.14
N SER A 422 -5.34 1.55 2.02
CA SER A 422 -4.29 0.91 2.84
C SER A 422 -4.21 1.47 4.26
N LEU A 423 -4.90 2.59 4.56
CA LEU A 423 -5.23 3.05 5.91
C LEU A 423 -6.48 2.31 6.40
N VAL A 424 -6.40 1.62 7.51
CA VAL A 424 -7.52 0.85 8.07
C VAL A 424 -7.89 1.40 9.43
N VAL A 425 -9.18 1.63 9.67
CA VAL A 425 -9.71 2.13 10.94
C VAL A 425 -10.50 1.02 11.63
N VAL A 426 -10.10 0.67 12.85
CA VAL A 426 -10.73 -0.37 13.65
C VAL A 426 -11.10 0.18 15.02
N GLN A 427 -12.31 -0.13 15.50
CA GLN A 427 -12.70 0.13 16.88
C GLN A 427 -12.27 -1.07 17.74
N ASN A 428 -11.44 -0.84 18.75
CA ASN A 428 -11.11 -1.89 19.70
C ASN A 428 -12.33 -2.18 20.58
N ALA A 429 -12.83 -3.42 20.54
CA ALA A 429 -14.03 -3.81 21.27
C ALA A 429 -13.86 -3.81 22.81
N GLN A 430 -12.65 -3.95 23.32
CA GLN A 430 -12.35 -4.01 24.75
C GLN A 430 -12.08 -2.63 25.35
N THR A 431 -11.25 -1.81 24.67
CA THR A 431 -10.84 -0.47 25.16
C THR A 431 -11.70 0.65 24.60
N HIS A 432 -12.52 0.37 23.58
CA HIS A 432 -13.29 1.34 22.79
C HIS A 432 -12.42 2.38 22.06
N ASP A 433 -11.10 2.17 21.99
CA ASP A 433 -10.18 3.04 21.26
C ASP A 433 -10.40 2.93 19.77
N THR A 434 -10.28 4.05 19.07
CA THR A 434 -10.19 4.07 17.61
C THR A 434 -8.73 3.85 17.21
N VAL A 435 -8.46 2.73 16.55
CA VAL A 435 -7.11 2.35 16.09
C VAL A 435 -6.98 2.63 14.61
N LEU A 436 -6.01 3.46 14.24
CA LEU A 436 -5.62 3.75 12.88
C LEU A 436 -4.40 2.91 12.51
N TRP A 437 -4.57 2.04 11.50
CA TRP A 437 -3.55 1.19 10.94
C TRP A 437 -3.01 1.76 9.63
N GLY A 438 -1.70 1.65 9.40
CA GLY A 438 -1.04 2.12 8.19
C GLY A 438 0.19 1.32 7.82
N GLN A 439 0.90 1.80 6.80
CA GLN A 439 2.05 1.12 6.21
C GLN A 439 3.39 1.46 6.89
N GLY A 440 3.42 2.43 7.80
CA GLY A 440 4.62 2.83 8.52
C GLY A 440 4.47 4.19 9.21
N GLU A 441 5.55 4.66 9.84
CA GLU A 441 5.53 5.90 10.62
C GLU A 441 5.20 7.13 9.78
N MET A 442 5.81 7.26 8.59
CA MET A 442 5.57 8.40 7.72
C MET A 442 4.14 8.41 7.20
N HIS A 443 3.58 7.23 6.89
CA HIS A 443 2.19 7.10 6.46
C HIS A 443 1.20 7.58 7.53
N LEU A 444 1.37 7.12 8.78
CA LEU A 444 0.52 7.53 9.90
C LEU A 444 0.72 9.00 10.29
N ARG A 445 1.95 9.52 10.15
CA ARG A 445 2.25 10.94 10.37
C ARG A 445 1.54 11.82 9.35
N VAL A 446 1.64 11.50 8.07
CA VAL A 446 0.93 12.22 6.99
C VAL A 446 -0.59 12.14 7.18
N ALA A 447 -1.14 10.97 7.58
CA ALA A 447 -2.56 10.83 7.91
C ALA A 447 -2.97 11.77 9.06
N SER A 448 -2.15 11.86 10.12
CA SER A 448 -2.38 12.76 11.27
C SER A 448 -2.29 14.25 10.88
N GLU A 449 -1.35 14.61 10.00
CA GLU A 449 -1.24 15.96 9.46
C GLU A 449 -2.47 16.32 8.61
N ARG A 450 -2.96 15.42 7.78
CA ARG A 450 -4.19 15.60 7.00
C ARG A 450 -5.43 15.79 7.89
N LEU A 451 -5.55 15.03 8.99
CA LEU A 451 -6.62 15.23 9.98
C LEU A 451 -6.59 16.64 10.56
N ARG A 452 -5.41 17.13 10.93
CA ARG A 452 -5.24 18.48 11.49
C ARG A 452 -5.46 19.59 10.46
N ASP A 453 -4.77 19.50 9.31
CA ASP A 453 -4.62 20.63 8.39
C ASP A 453 -5.73 20.71 7.34
N ARG A 454 -6.26 19.55 6.88
CA ARG A 454 -7.33 19.48 5.88
C ARG A 454 -8.72 19.37 6.50
N PHE A 455 -8.84 18.56 7.58
CA PHE A 455 -10.13 18.33 8.22
C PHE A 455 -10.33 19.14 9.50
N GLY A 456 -9.29 19.84 9.99
CA GLY A 456 -9.36 20.70 11.18
C GLY A 456 -9.66 19.92 12.46
N VAL A 457 -9.18 18.67 12.56
CA VAL A 457 -9.33 17.82 13.76
C VAL A 457 -7.97 17.61 14.38
N LYS A 458 -7.79 18.13 15.60
CA LYS A 458 -6.58 17.83 16.39
C LYS A 458 -6.76 16.51 17.11
N ILE A 459 -5.76 15.65 17.04
CA ILE A 459 -5.77 14.33 17.67
C ILE A 459 -4.64 14.19 18.68
N THR A 460 -4.87 13.34 19.66
CA THR A 460 -3.84 12.71 20.50
C THR A 460 -3.65 11.27 20.01
N SER A 461 -2.44 10.76 20.05
CA SER A 461 -2.13 9.39 19.65
C SER A 461 -1.22 8.70 20.67
N HIS A 462 -1.43 7.41 20.83
CA HIS A 462 -0.61 6.53 21.66
C HIS A 462 -0.53 5.13 21.01
N PRO A 463 0.40 4.25 21.44
CA PRO A 463 0.41 2.86 20.99
C PRO A 463 -0.92 2.17 21.30
N PRO A 464 -1.43 1.29 20.44
CA PRO A 464 -2.65 0.52 20.73
C PRO A 464 -2.48 -0.36 21.96
N ALA A 465 -3.57 -0.52 22.70
CA ALA A 465 -3.58 -1.43 23.84
C ALA A 465 -3.39 -2.89 23.36
N ILE A 466 -2.53 -3.62 24.06
CA ILE A 466 -2.31 -5.05 23.81
C ILE A 466 -3.45 -5.84 24.47
N GLY A 467 -3.96 -6.85 23.79
CA GLY A 467 -5.05 -7.71 24.25
C GLY A 467 -4.60 -8.73 25.30
N TYR A 468 -3.99 -8.27 26.41
CA TYR A 468 -3.65 -9.16 27.52
C TYR A 468 -4.91 -9.76 28.15
N GLN A 469 -4.79 -10.99 28.59
CA GLN A 469 -5.82 -11.73 29.33
C GLN A 469 -5.21 -12.38 30.54
N GLU A 470 -6.04 -12.93 31.44
CA GLU A 470 -5.57 -13.78 32.52
C GLU A 470 -6.34 -15.08 32.58
N THR A 471 -5.74 -16.09 33.22
CA THR A 471 -6.36 -17.38 33.43
C THR A 471 -5.91 -17.94 34.78
N ILE A 472 -6.45 -19.08 35.14
CA ILE A 472 -6.20 -19.74 36.44
C ILE A 472 -5.45 -21.06 36.24
N ARG A 473 -4.65 -21.44 37.25
CA ARG A 473 -3.94 -22.74 37.27
C ARG A 473 -4.55 -23.76 38.20
N LYS A 474 -5.29 -23.30 39.21
CA LYS A 474 -5.88 -24.20 40.23
C LYS A 474 -7.40 -24.04 40.28
N PRO A 475 -8.14 -25.14 40.44
CA PRO A 475 -9.56 -25.08 40.68
C PRO A 475 -9.87 -24.64 42.12
N ILE A 476 -11.06 -24.09 42.33
CA ILE A 476 -11.60 -23.75 43.63
C ILE A 476 -13.11 -23.88 43.62
N VAL A 477 -13.68 -24.28 44.80
CA VAL A 477 -15.11 -24.15 45.05
C VAL A 477 -15.33 -22.99 46.00
N GLN A 478 -16.02 -21.95 45.51
CA GLN A 478 -16.22 -20.71 46.26
C GLN A 478 -17.69 -20.40 46.40
N ARG A 479 -18.09 -20.02 47.61
CA ARG A 479 -19.44 -19.52 47.90
C ARG A 479 -19.48 -18.02 47.76
N GLY A 480 -20.42 -17.48 46.98
CA GLY A 480 -20.69 -16.06 46.86
C GLY A 480 -22.08 -15.77 47.48
N ARG A 481 -22.13 -14.85 48.42
CA ARG A 481 -23.39 -14.49 49.09
C ARG A 481 -23.60 -13.00 49.10
N HIS A 482 -24.75 -12.57 48.56
CA HIS A 482 -25.25 -11.21 48.67
C HIS A 482 -26.44 -11.17 49.60
N LYS A 483 -26.28 -10.49 50.75
CA LYS A 483 -27.35 -10.23 51.69
C LYS A 483 -27.35 -8.77 52.09
N LYS A 484 -28.41 -8.03 51.74
CA LYS A 484 -28.54 -6.62 52.09
C LYS A 484 -29.96 -6.38 52.61
N GLN A 485 -30.05 -5.80 53.81
CA GLN A 485 -31.31 -5.46 54.46
C GLN A 485 -31.27 -3.98 54.77
N SER A 486 -32.06 -3.15 54.05
CA SER A 486 -32.15 -1.72 54.26
C SER A 486 -33.61 -1.35 54.12
N GLY A 487 -34.33 -1.22 55.23
CA GLY A 487 -35.69 -0.68 55.39
C GLY A 487 -36.63 -0.86 54.17
N GLY A 488 -37.23 -2.07 54.02
CA GLY A 488 -38.10 -2.44 52.89
C GLY A 488 -37.81 -3.88 52.43
N HIS A 489 -38.03 -4.19 51.15
CA HIS A 489 -37.64 -5.47 50.53
C HIS A 489 -36.13 -5.69 50.65
N GLY A 490 -35.69 -6.79 51.25
CA GLY A 490 -34.31 -7.19 51.31
C GLY A 490 -33.76 -7.66 49.93
N GLN A 491 -32.46 -7.81 49.81
CA GLN A 491 -31.83 -8.47 48.66
C GLN A 491 -31.09 -9.71 49.15
N PHE A 492 -31.40 -10.88 48.56
CA PHE A 492 -30.77 -12.13 48.93
C PHE A 492 -30.43 -12.95 47.70
N GLY A 493 -29.16 -13.34 47.57
CA GLY A 493 -28.67 -14.29 46.59
C GLY A 493 -27.49 -15.06 47.18
N ASP A 494 -27.46 -16.37 46.99
CA ASP A 494 -26.44 -17.26 47.54
C ASP A 494 -26.15 -18.37 46.53
N VAL A 495 -24.90 -18.48 46.10
CA VAL A 495 -24.43 -19.42 45.05
C VAL A 495 -23.15 -20.08 45.47
N VAL A 496 -22.95 -21.34 45.08
CA VAL A 496 -21.68 -22.05 45.20
C VAL A 496 -21.19 -22.34 43.80
N LEU A 497 -20.02 -21.77 43.49
CA LEU A 497 -19.39 -21.85 42.16
C LEU A 497 -18.16 -22.77 42.24
N ASP A 498 -18.13 -23.80 41.41
CA ASP A 498 -16.95 -24.60 41.15
C ASP A 498 -16.24 -24.01 39.93
N ILE A 499 -15.08 -23.40 40.17
CA ILE A 499 -14.27 -22.67 39.17
C ILE A 499 -13.09 -23.56 38.78
N GLN A 500 -13.00 -23.97 37.54
CA GLN A 500 -11.98 -24.88 37.04
C GLN A 500 -11.25 -24.31 35.81
N PRO A 501 -9.92 -24.54 35.69
CA PRO A 501 -9.18 -24.17 34.47
C PRO A 501 -9.62 -25.08 33.32
N LEU A 502 -9.66 -24.47 32.10
CA LEU A 502 -9.83 -25.16 30.83
C LEU A 502 -8.48 -25.18 30.07
N PRO A 503 -8.33 -26.06 29.07
CA PRO A 503 -7.24 -25.99 28.11
C PRO A 503 -7.17 -24.64 27.41
N ARG A 504 -5.98 -24.25 26.96
CA ARG A 504 -5.76 -22.96 26.25
C ARG A 504 -6.61 -22.87 24.99
N GLY A 505 -7.26 -21.70 24.81
CA GLY A 505 -8.11 -21.41 23.68
C GLY A 505 -9.55 -21.93 23.76
N GLU A 506 -9.94 -22.55 24.87
CA GLU A 506 -11.32 -23.00 25.05
C GLU A 506 -12.26 -21.89 25.56
N GLY A 507 -11.73 -20.76 25.99
CA GLY A 507 -12.51 -19.61 26.41
C GLY A 507 -13.26 -19.80 27.68
N PHE A 508 -14.51 -19.34 27.74
CA PHE A 508 -15.38 -19.43 28.91
C PHE A 508 -16.50 -20.47 28.70
N ARG A 509 -16.75 -21.29 29.73
CA ARG A 509 -17.90 -22.18 29.78
C ARG A 509 -18.66 -22.02 31.08
N PHE A 510 -19.97 -21.89 30.99
CA PHE A 510 -20.87 -21.98 32.14
C PHE A 510 -21.60 -23.32 32.14
N ALA A 511 -21.73 -23.91 33.34
CA ALA A 511 -22.49 -25.15 33.53
C ALA A 511 -23.31 -25.05 34.82
N GLU A 512 -24.41 -25.83 34.89
CA GLU A 512 -25.22 -25.95 36.08
C GLU A 512 -25.32 -27.40 36.50
N LYS A 513 -25.19 -27.66 37.83
CA LYS A 513 -25.33 -28.98 38.46
C LYS A 513 -26.15 -28.88 39.76
N VAL A 514 -27.06 -27.91 39.84
CA VAL A 514 -27.86 -27.70 41.06
C VAL A 514 -28.86 -28.83 41.27
N VAL A 515 -28.87 -29.40 42.47
CA VAL A 515 -29.78 -30.47 42.84
C VAL A 515 -30.84 -29.93 43.82
N GLY A 516 -32.06 -30.45 43.72
CA GLY A 516 -33.13 -30.14 44.66
C GLY A 516 -33.73 -28.75 44.60
N GLY A 517 -33.41 -27.96 43.56
CA GLY A 517 -33.96 -26.61 43.39
C GLY A 517 -33.38 -25.56 44.35
N ALA A 518 -32.19 -25.78 44.86
CA ALA A 518 -31.48 -24.84 45.77
C ALA A 518 -31.34 -23.42 45.16
N VAL A 519 -31.13 -23.35 43.85
CA VAL A 519 -31.28 -22.11 43.05
C VAL A 519 -32.40 -22.34 42.04
N PRO A 520 -33.49 -21.54 42.08
CA PRO A 520 -34.57 -21.63 41.09
C PRO A 520 -34.08 -21.39 39.66
N ARG A 521 -34.64 -22.15 38.70
CA ARG A 521 -34.20 -22.10 37.29
C ARG A 521 -34.25 -20.72 36.65
N ASN A 522 -35.19 -19.88 37.05
CA ASN A 522 -35.33 -18.51 36.55
C ASN A 522 -34.14 -17.61 36.93
N TYR A 523 -33.36 -17.94 37.98
CA TYR A 523 -32.18 -17.15 38.39
C TYR A 523 -30.86 -17.67 37.83
N ILE A 524 -30.82 -18.84 37.17
CA ILE A 524 -29.59 -19.43 36.65
C ILE A 524 -28.98 -18.51 35.57
N GLY A 525 -29.80 -17.92 34.71
CA GLY A 525 -29.33 -16.94 33.73
C GLY A 525 -28.69 -15.68 34.36
N ALA A 526 -29.28 -15.22 35.48
CA ALA A 526 -28.72 -14.09 36.23
C ALA A 526 -27.38 -14.43 36.90
N VAL A 527 -27.21 -15.69 37.34
CA VAL A 527 -25.92 -16.18 37.84
C VAL A 527 -24.87 -16.19 36.72
N GLU A 528 -25.23 -16.72 35.55
CA GLU A 528 -24.33 -16.72 34.38
C GLU A 528 -23.90 -15.30 33.97
N GLU A 529 -24.84 -14.37 33.91
CA GLU A 529 -24.53 -12.95 33.66
C GLU A 529 -23.56 -12.39 34.71
N GLY A 530 -23.78 -12.71 36.00
CA GLY A 530 -22.91 -12.29 37.08
C GLY A 530 -21.51 -12.92 37.01
N VAL A 531 -21.40 -14.12 36.49
CA VAL A 531 -20.13 -14.79 36.20
C VAL A 531 -19.42 -14.05 35.07
N VAL A 532 -20.09 -13.78 33.96
CA VAL A 532 -19.50 -13.01 32.82
C VAL A 532 -19.00 -11.63 33.25
N ASP A 533 -19.80 -10.91 34.05
CA ASP A 533 -19.40 -9.62 34.63
C ASP A 533 -18.13 -9.73 35.52
N GLY A 534 -18.02 -10.79 36.30
CA GLY A 534 -16.88 -11.03 37.19
C GLY A 534 -15.62 -11.41 36.42
N LEU A 535 -15.76 -12.12 35.31
CA LEU A 535 -14.63 -12.50 34.41
C LEU A 535 -14.14 -11.35 33.56
N ALA A 536 -14.91 -10.27 33.40
CA ALA A 536 -14.48 -9.09 32.63
C ALA A 536 -13.22 -8.42 33.21
N ARG A 537 -12.99 -8.56 34.53
CA ARG A 537 -11.80 -8.04 35.21
C ARG A 537 -11.40 -8.98 36.35
N GLY A 538 -10.36 -9.78 36.14
CA GLY A 538 -9.82 -10.70 37.11
C GLY A 538 -8.87 -10.05 38.12
N PRO A 539 -8.23 -10.88 38.97
CA PRO A 539 -7.31 -10.40 40.04
C PRO A 539 -6.10 -9.61 39.58
N LEU A 540 -5.60 -9.88 38.37
CA LEU A 540 -4.47 -9.14 37.79
C LEU A 540 -4.93 -7.87 37.07
N GLY A 541 -6.23 -7.68 36.88
CA GLY A 541 -6.84 -6.53 36.25
C GLY A 541 -7.29 -6.77 34.79
N PHE A 542 -7.05 -7.94 34.23
CA PHE A 542 -7.35 -8.29 32.84
C PHE A 542 -8.58 -9.19 32.71
N PRO A 543 -9.18 -9.31 31.50
CA PRO A 543 -10.25 -10.28 31.28
C PRO A 543 -9.78 -11.71 31.50
N VAL A 544 -10.61 -12.52 32.20
CA VAL A 544 -10.29 -13.90 32.49
C VAL A 544 -10.81 -14.81 31.37
N THR A 545 -9.98 -15.73 30.90
CA THR A 545 -10.31 -16.70 29.85
C THR A 545 -9.87 -18.11 30.25
N ASP A 546 -10.26 -19.10 29.47
CA ASP A 546 -9.95 -20.53 29.66
C ASP A 546 -10.37 -21.04 31.04
N VAL A 547 -11.62 -20.73 31.43
CA VAL A 547 -12.21 -21.12 32.69
C VAL A 547 -13.60 -21.69 32.51
N GLN A 548 -13.91 -22.73 33.27
CA GLN A 548 -15.25 -23.24 33.43
C GLN A 548 -15.78 -22.88 34.82
N VAL A 549 -16.96 -22.29 34.87
CA VAL A 549 -17.66 -22.02 36.12
C VAL A 549 -18.92 -22.84 36.17
N THR A 550 -19.02 -23.71 37.16
CA THR A 550 -20.20 -24.57 37.36
C THR A 550 -20.95 -24.12 38.61
N LEU A 551 -22.21 -23.76 38.46
CA LEU A 551 -23.10 -23.54 39.61
C LEU A 551 -23.49 -24.90 40.20
N THR A 552 -23.03 -25.18 41.42
CA THR A 552 -23.22 -26.51 42.06
C THR A 552 -24.27 -26.49 43.13
N ASP A 553 -24.42 -25.38 43.89
CA ASP A 553 -25.37 -25.26 44.99
C ASP A 553 -25.71 -23.77 45.25
N GLY A 554 -26.59 -23.48 46.16
CA GLY A 554 -26.97 -22.16 46.58
C GLY A 554 -28.14 -22.15 47.55
N SER A 555 -28.70 -20.96 47.79
CA SER A 555 -29.97 -20.83 48.48
C SER A 555 -30.70 -19.57 48.03
N TYR A 556 -32.03 -19.57 48.15
CA TYR A 556 -32.85 -18.42 47.82
C TYR A 556 -33.82 -18.08 48.98
N HIS A 557 -34.32 -16.86 48.99
CA HIS A 557 -35.35 -16.40 49.90
C HIS A 557 -36.59 -16.02 49.09
N SER A 558 -37.76 -16.56 49.52
CA SER A 558 -39.00 -16.45 48.75
C SER A 558 -39.46 -15.01 48.44
N VAL A 559 -39.03 -14.04 49.25
CA VAL A 559 -39.42 -12.61 49.10
C VAL A 559 -38.26 -11.71 48.65
N ASP A 560 -37.02 -11.98 49.11
CA ASP A 560 -35.89 -11.07 48.96
C ASP A 560 -34.93 -11.48 47.79
N SER A 561 -35.20 -12.59 47.13
CA SER A 561 -34.38 -13.03 45.97
C SER A 561 -34.83 -12.36 44.68
N SER A 562 -33.86 -11.97 43.88
CA SER A 562 -34.04 -11.33 42.58
C SER A 562 -32.85 -11.64 41.65
N ASP A 563 -33.03 -11.43 40.32
CA ASP A 563 -31.97 -11.58 39.33
C ASP A 563 -30.75 -10.76 39.73
N LEU A 564 -30.92 -9.51 40.10
CA LEU A 564 -29.84 -8.60 40.54
C LEU A 564 -29.08 -9.18 41.77
N ALA A 565 -29.81 -9.79 42.72
CA ALA A 565 -29.20 -10.37 43.93
C ALA A 565 -28.33 -11.59 43.57
N PHE A 566 -28.79 -12.47 42.68
CA PHE A 566 -28.04 -13.64 42.21
C PHE A 566 -26.85 -13.24 41.31
N ARG A 567 -27.02 -12.27 40.38
CA ARG A 567 -25.95 -11.69 39.61
C ARG A 567 -24.83 -11.10 40.49
N THR A 568 -25.23 -10.37 41.54
CA THR A 568 -24.31 -9.83 42.53
C THR A 568 -23.60 -10.91 43.33
N ALA A 569 -24.33 -11.94 43.80
CA ALA A 569 -23.75 -13.05 44.51
C ALA A 569 -22.72 -13.84 43.69
N ALA A 570 -22.99 -14.09 42.41
CA ALA A 570 -22.06 -14.73 41.50
C ALA A 570 -20.77 -13.92 41.33
N ARG A 571 -20.90 -12.60 41.13
CA ARG A 571 -19.73 -11.70 41.05
C ARG A 571 -18.91 -11.69 42.35
N ILE A 572 -19.53 -11.68 43.52
CA ILE A 572 -18.83 -11.79 44.80
C ILE A 572 -18.07 -13.13 44.90
N GLY A 573 -18.71 -14.24 44.55
CA GLY A 573 -18.04 -15.54 44.56
C GLY A 573 -16.82 -15.61 43.66
N LEU A 574 -16.88 -15.03 42.46
CA LEU A 574 -15.70 -14.91 41.57
C LEU A 574 -14.63 -14.01 42.13
N ASN A 575 -14.97 -12.81 42.60
CA ASN A 575 -14.00 -11.85 43.12
C ASN A 575 -13.23 -12.40 44.35
N GLU A 576 -13.85 -13.25 45.13
CA GLU A 576 -13.22 -13.91 46.29
C GLU A 576 -12.48 -15.20 45.89
N GLY A 577 -12.97 -15.93 44.88
CA GLY A 577 -12.41 -17.21 44.45
C GLY A 577 -11.19 -17.07 43.53
N LEU A 578 -11.28 -16.23 42.50
CA LEU A 578 -10.24 -16.11 41.50
C LEU A 578 -8.83 -15.76 42.04
N PRO A 579 -8.66 -14.88 43.08
CA PRO A 579 -7.34 -14.63 43.67
C PRO A 579 -6.69 -15.89 44.26
N GLN A 580 -7.47 -16.89 44.66
CA GLN A 580 -6.96 -18.13 45.24
C GLN A 580 -6.62 -19.19 44.18
N CYS A 581 -6.98 -18.95 42.90
CA CYS A 581 -6.82 -19.91 41.81
C CYS A 581 -5.43 -19.84 41.14
N GLN A 582 -4.47 -19.03 41.65
CA GLN A 582 -3.18 -18.79 41.05
C GLN A 582 -3.31 -18.23 39.60
N SER A 583 -3.87 -17.03 39.49
CA SER A 583 -4.01 -16.33 38.22
C SER A 583 -2.67 -16.09 37.55
N VAL A 584 -2.60 -16.25 36.23
CA VAL A 584 -1.45 -16.01 35.40
C VAL A 584 -1.82 -15.12 34.21
N LEU A 585 -0.92 -14.23 33.86
CA LEU A 585 -1.09 -13.32 32.73
C LEU A 585 -0.85 -14.06 31.41
N LEU A 586 -1.69 -13.77 30.41
CA LEU A 586 -1.58 -14.26 29.03
C LEU A 586 -1.31 -13.11 28.07
N GLU A 587 -0.40 -13.32 27.13
CA GLU A 587 -0.13 -12.42 26.02
C GLU A 587 -0.50 -13.07 24.68
N PRO A 588 -1.00 -12.30 23.71
CA PRO A 588 -1.28 -12.84 22.38
C PRO A 588 0.03 -13.08 21.63
N ILE A 589 0.16 -14.28 21.07
CA ILE A 589 1.26 -14.69 20.19
C ILE A 589 0.78 -14.69 18.75
N HIS A 590 1.58 -14.12 17.87
CA HIS A 590 1.33 -14.08 16.43
C HIS A 590 2.40 -14.87 15.68
N VAL A 591 1.99 -15.56 14.62
CA VAL A 591 2.90 -16.00 13.58
C VAL A 591 3.17 -14.80 12.69
N VAL A 592 4.44 -14.44 12.54
CA VAL A 592 4.91 -13.36 11.70
C VAL A 592 5.70 -13.97 10.54
N GLU A 593 5.35 -13.60 9.32
CA GLU A 593 6.06 -14.00 8.11
C GLU A 593 6.70 -12.77 7.50
N ILE A 594 8.03 -12.75 7.46
CA ILE A 594 8.85 -11.61 7.01
C ILE A 594 9.46 -11.93 5.66
N VAL A 595 9.26 -11.05 4.70
CA VAL A 595 9.88 -11.12 3.38
C VAL A 595 10.99 -10.08 3.30
N CYS A 596 12.20 -10.51 2.98
CA CYS A 596 13.37 -9.64 2.93
C CYS A 596 14.40 -10.12 1.88
N PRO A 597 15.30 -9.22 1.43
CA PRO A 597 16.47 -9.63 0.66
C PRO A 597 17.35 -10.59 1.45
N THR A 598 17.91 -11.61 0.77
CA THR A 598 18.70 -12.68 1.40
C THR A 598 19.91 -12.17 2.17
N ASP A 599 20.54 -11.07 1.74
CA ASP A 599 21.67 -10.43 2.43
C ASP A 599 21.28 -9.82 3.78
N ALA A 600 19.99 -9.55 4.01
CA ALA A 600 19.46 -9.01 5.26
C ALA A 600 19.03 -10.11 6.26
N THR A 601 18.88 -11.37 5.86
CA THR A 601 18.30 -12.46 6.68
C THR A 601 18.98 -12.62 8.03
N ALA A 602 20.31 -12.52 8.10
CA ALA A 602 21.04 -12.61 9.36
C ALA A 602 20.71 -11.46 10.32
N LYS A 603 20.51 -10.24 9.81
CA LYS A 603 20.11 -9.09 10.61
C LYS A 603 18.68 -9.23 11.11
N ILE A 604 17.77 -9.74 10.23
CA ILE A 604 16.38 -10.00 10.60
C ILE A 604 16.29 -11.03 11.73
N ASN A 605 17.05 -12.11 11.67
CA ASN A 605 17.10 -13.11 12.73
C ASN A 605 17.57 -12.52 14.07
N ALA A 606 18.54 -11.61 14.03
CA ALA A 606 19.00 -10.90 15.24
C ALA A 606 17.91 -9.97 15.80
N ILE A 607 17.16 -9.25 14.96
CA ILE A 607 16.02 -8.40 15.36
C ILE A 607 14.94 -9.25 16.03
N LEU A 608 14.54 -10.36 15.41
CA LEU A 608 13.54 -11.28 15.96
C LEU A 608 13.95 -11.82 17.32
N SER A 609 15.18 -12.27 17.45
CA SER A 609 15.71 -12.81 18.72
C SER A 609 15.74 -11.75 19.84
N ALA A 610 16.07 -10.50 19.52
CA ALA A 610 16.06 -9.39 20.47
C ALA A 610 14.64 -9.03 20.95
N ARG A 611 13.61 -9.34 20.13
CA ARG A 611 12.18 -9.08 20.39
C ARG A 611 11.41 -10.33 20.86
N ARG A 612 12.05 -11.21 21.58
CA ARG A 612 11.44 -12.47 22.09
C ARG A 612 10.82 -13.35 20.99
N GLY A 613 11.23 -13.16 19.74
CA GLY A 613 10.73 -13.94 18.61
C GLY A 613 11.34 -15.34 18.58
N GLN A 614 10.51 -16.36 18.46
CA GLN A 614 10.92 -17.73 18.23
C GLN A 614 10.92 -18.02 16.74
N ILE A 615 12.10 -18.13 16.13
CA ILE A 615 12.26 -18.42 14.71
C ILE A 615 11.79 -19.86 14.45
N LEU A 616 10.85 -20.02 13.52
CA LEU A 616 10.32 -21.32 13.09
C LEU A 616 11.11 -21.90 11.91
N GLY A 617 11.71 -21.02 11.10
CA GLY A 617 12.47 -21.38 9.93
C GLY A 617 12.55 -20.23 8.94
N PHE A 618 13.32 -20.44 7.88
CA PHE A 618 13.36 -19.55 6.71
C PHE A 618 13.52 -20.37 5.45
N ASP A 619 12.95 -19.88 4.36
CA ASP A 619 13.01 -20.47 3.02
C ASP A 619 13.27 -19.37 2.00
N THR A 620 13.76 -19.74 0.82
CA THR A 620 13.81 -18.79 -0.30
C THR A 620 12.38 -18.45 -0.75
N ARG A 621 12.13 -17.20 -1.08
CA ARG A 621 10.83 -16.77 -1.59
C ARG A 621 10.60 -17.32 -2.99
N ASP A 622 9.54 -18.12 -3.17
CA ASP A 622 9.22 -18.73 -4.45
C ASP A 622 9.10 -17.72 -5.59
N GLY A 623 9.84 -17.98 -6.67
CA GLY A 623 9.88 -17.13 -7.86
C GLY A 623 10.60 -15.80 -7.68
N TRP A 624 11.29 -15.55 -6.55
CA TRP A 624 12.03 -14.32 -6.26
C TRP A 624 13.51 -14.64 -6.00
N SER A 625 14.36 -14.38 -6.99
CA SER A 625 15.80 -14.53 -6.80
C SER A 625 16.35 -13.50 -5.80
N GLY A 626 17.15 -13.97 -4.83
CA GLY A 626 17.75 -13.10 -3.81
C GLY A 626 16.81 -12.64 -2.70
N TRP A 627 15.68 -13.35 -2.47
CA TRP A 627 14.74 -13.06 -1.41
C TRP A 627 14.44 -14.27 -0.55
N ASP A 628 14.33 -14.03 0.76
CA ASP A 628 13.97 -15.03 1.76
C ASP A 628 12.64 -14.68 2.42
N CYS A 629 11.98 -15.72 2.95
CA CYS A 629 10.81 -15.67 3.78
C CYS A 629 11.16 -16.25 5.15
N VAL A 630 11.16 -15.43 6.20
CA VAL A 630 11.47 -15.84 7.59
C VAL A 630 10.18 -15.92 8.37
N ARG A 631 9.91 -17.05 9.04
CA ARG A 631 8.75 -17.25 9.90
C ARG A 631 9.17 -17.29 11.36
N ALA A 632 8.40 -16.60 12.20
CA ALA A 632 8.63 -16.58 13.64
C ALA A 632 7.33 -16.45 14.40
N MET A 633 7.29 -16.98 15.64
CA MET A 633 6.26 -16.66 16.63
C MET A 633 6.73 -15.48 17.47
N MET A 634 5.89 -14.47 17.64
CA MET A 634 6.24 -13.25 18.37
C MET A 634 5.08 -12.79 19.25
N PRO A 635 5.37 -12.29 20.47
CA PRO A 635 4.37 -11.59 21.28
C PRO A 635 3.89 -10.31 20.58
N GLU A 636 2.60 -10.00 20.64
CA GLU A 636 2.03 -8.80 20.03
C GLU A 636 2.73 -7.52 20.49
N ALA A 637 3.10 -7.44 21.76
CA ALA A 637 3.83 -6.31 22.34
C ALA A 637 5.17 -6.00 21.65
N GLU A 638 5.79 -7.00 21.01
CA GLU A 638 7.09 -6.88 20.35
C GLU A 638 6.97 -6.59 18.84
N ILE A 639 5.75 -6.67 18.28
CA ILE A 639 5.51 -6.45 16.85
C ILE A 639 5.35 -4.96 16.52
N GLY A 640 4.90 -4.14 17.48
CA GLY A 640 4.49 -2.75 17.22
C GLY A 640 5.43 -1.96 16.32
N GLU A 641 6.72 -1.90 16.63
CA GLU A 641 7.73 -1.14 15.85
C GLU A 641 8.61 -2.03 14.95
N LEU A 642 8.25 -3.30 14.79
CA LEU A 642 9.04 -4.25 14.00
C LEU A 642 9.31 -3.75 12.58
N ILE A 643 8.31 -3.15 11.93
CA ILE A 643 8.44 -2.66 10.55
C ILE A 643 9.51 -1.60 10.38
N VAL A 644 9.74 -0.76 11.39
CA VAL A 644 10.75 0.31 11.36
C VAL A 644 12.15 -0.29 11.31
N GLU A 645 12.42 -1.27 12.15
CA GLU A 645 13.70 -1.97 12.17
C GLU A 645 13.91 -2.82 10.89
N LEU A 646 12.87 -3.52 10.43
CA LEU A 646 12.93 -4.29 9.19
C LEU A 646 13.30 -3.42 7.99
N ARG A 647 12.64 -2.27 7.82
CA ARG A 647 12.93 -1.35 6.72
C ARG A 647 14.32 -0.72 6.84
N SER A 648 14.76 -0.40 8.05
CA SER A 648 16.12 0.08 8.29
C SER A 648 17.17 -0.98 7.89
N ALA A 649 16.92 -2.25 8.20
CA ALA A 649 17.82 -3.36 7.87
C ALA A 649 17.86 -3.72 6.38
N THR A 650 16.80 -3.40 5.61
CA THR A 650 16.57 -3.85 4.23
C THR A 650 16.50 -2.70 3.23
N ALA A 651 17.01 -1.53 3.55
CA ALA A 651 16.88 -0.31 2.71
C ALA A 651 15.42 -0.04 2.25
N GLY A 652 14.45 -0.28 3.14
CA GLY A 652 13.03 -0.05 2.91
C GLY A 652 12.27 -1.17 2.19
N ALA A 653 12.92 -2.26 1.80
CA ALA A 653 12.30 -3.31 0.99
C ALA A 653 11.58 -4.39 1.81
N GLY A 654 11.98 -4.59 3.08
CA GLY A 654 11.39 -5.60 3.96
C GLY A 654 9.94 -5.30 4.33
N SER A 655 9.15 -6.34 4.40
CA SER A 655 7.76 -6.30 4.84
C SER A 655 7.42 -7.55 5.65
N PHE A 656 6.31 -7.50 6.39
CA PHE A 656 5.80 -8.68 7.07
C PHE A 656 4.28 -8.77 7.03
N THR A 657 3.77 -9.96 7.22
CA THR A 657 2.38 -10.25 7.56
C THR A 657 2.33 -10.87 8.95
N ARG A 658 1.19 -10.74 9.64
CA ARG A 658 0.98 -11.34 10.94
C ARG A 658 -0.38 -11.98 11.04
N GLN A 659 -0.46 -13.07 11.79
CA GLN A 659 -1.70 -13.77 12.08
C GLN A 659 -1.68 -14.18 13.55
N PHE A 660 -2.78 -13.94 14.30
CA PHE A 660 -2.93 -14.45 15.66
C PHE A 660 -2.86 -15.98 15.64
N ASP A 661 -2.11 -16.53 16.59
CA ASP A 661 -1.96 -17.99 16.74
C ASP A 661 -2.60 -18.47 18.06
N HIS A 662 -2.08 -18.03 19.20
CA HIS A 662 -2.59 -18.45 20.50
C HIS A 662 -2.25 -17.44 21.61
N MET A 663 -2.83 -17.65 22.80
CA MET A 663 -2.46 -16.95 24.02
C MET A 663 -1.39 -17.74 24.79
N ALA A 664 -0.27 -17.12 25.13
CA ALA A 664 0.82 -17.74 25.90
C ALA A 664 0.98 -17.10 27.29
N GLU A 665 1.46 -17.88 28.25
CA GLU A 665 1.71 -17.38 29.61
C GLU A 665 2.93 -16.44 29.65
N VAL A 666 2.77 -15.27 30.26
CA VAL A 666 3.85 -14.37 30.62
C VAL A 666 4.23 -14.60 32.07
N THR A 667 5.50 -14.82 32.33
CA THR A 667 5.99 -15.12 33.67
C THR A 667 7.13 -14.20 34.10
N GLY A 668 7.38 -14.12 35.43
CA GLY A 668 8.50 -13.38 35.99
C GLY A 668 8.39 -11.87 35.80
N ARG A 669 9.55 -11.22 35.66
CA ARG A 669 9.67 -9.74 35.64
C ARG A 669 8.81 -9.05 34.57
N ALA A 670 8.63 -9.70 33.42
CA ALA A 670 7.80 -9.15 32.34
C ALA A 670 6.32 -9.06 32.74
N ALA A 671 5.78 -10.12 33.37
CA ALA A 671 4.42 -10.12 33.89
C ALA A 671 4.20 -9.03 34.94
N ASP A 672 5.15 -8.93 35.92
CA ASP A 672 5.07 -7.94 36.99
C ASP A 672 5.05 -6.49 36.43
N GLN A 673 5.86 -6.21 35.41
CA GLN A 673 5.90 -4.90 34.78
C GLN A 673 4.59 -4.56 34.03
N ILE A 674 4.00 -5.52 33.31
CA ILE A 674 2.75 -5.33 32.60
C ILE A 674 1.61 -5.09 33.60
N ILE A 675 1.53 -5.89 34.67
CA ILE A 675 0.50 -5.75 35.70
C ILE A 675 0.62 -4.39 36.39
N ALA A 676 1.82 -3.99 36.79
CA ALA A 676 2.06 -2.71 37.43
C ALA A 676 1.69 -1.52 36.52
N ALA A 677 2.08 -1.57 35.23
CA ALA A 677 1.72 -0.54 34.26
C ALA A 677 0.21 -0.42 34.05
N HIS A 678 -0.50 -1.56 34.03
CA HIS A 678 -1.96 -1.57 33.88
C HIS A 678 -2.67 -0.99 35.11
N GLN A 679 -2.19 -1.32 36.32
CA GLN A 679 -2.75 -0.80 37.58
C GLN A 679 -2.54 0.73 37.74
N HIS A 680 -1.47 1.29 37.17
CA HIS A 680 -1.24 2.73 37.16
C HIS A 680 -2.08 3.51 36.13
N ALA A 681 -2.54 2.81 35.07
CA ALA A 681 -3.36 3.40 34.00
C ALA A 681 -4.86 3.30 34.25
N ALA A 682 -5.30 2.35 35.10
CA ALA A 682 -6.71 2.12 35.51
C ALA A 682 -7.09 2.95 36.74
#